data_a585985d68509db1c46e9a776863a3bc
#
_entry.id   a585985d68509db1c46e9a776863a3bc
#
_cell.length_a   1.000
_cell.length_b   1.000
_cell.length_c   1.000
_cell.angle_alpha   90.00
_cell.angle_beta   90.00
_cell.angle_gamma   90.00
#
_symmetry.space_group_name_H-M   'P 1'
#
loop_
_entity.id
_entity.type
_entity.pdbx_description
1 polymer ?
#
loop_
_entity_poly.entity_id
_entity_poly.type
_entity_poly.pdbx_seq_one_letter_code
_entity_poly.pdbx_strand_id
1 'polypeptide(L)'
;MKSSSKIRTVQKLSGFCQSPDVRALCFLFLLLSASCSFIFRDYLYGNDLMIFNDIGSDTWQQYIMNYTSIVNHLRDGSFSLWDFNNGLGINQFNFNLFDPFLMLLYGVGVVLGPAHMLLYINVIQILKIMVAAFAFYWFLSQFSFSVPSKMITSYAYALNGFLLVWGQHYQFGTVVIYFPLMLLFCEKFIQKKKGKALFPVMVFLCGIYSVYFTYMCLAATGLYLLFRILMLDGLTWKERIQRFLLGCAEMIMGVGMSLVVFLPMAEVLLNVSSRLESDGTGLLDFLRQCFTPYSRKFYLSMLKRMFSSNLQNGYGLAKGPQQYVMNYYEDPVLFCSTLAVFLNVQFLAVLRKADMTKRAKRVLYGVAALILVGTALPVGGTVFNYFTLPTQRYTFVLMTVFLLLMAWMRDYMRKGGKLNLVLILAVTALMGWAYWCGYEQAGFQEYRTNILILTVTGILTAVCLTLLCFLKDIQIRNVILGVMGVVLVVNVVSEGGTNYQNRVTMKKTDVPAEVMVQETQRYEEMRTSDDKEIKYRAEIEKPQDFFREMYRVDLADCLNYLKEKDPTFYRVEKDYISGTVSMDSSGQGYRGISTYNSVMNGNVKEFVETCYPELFFADHNHYTFWNNVDDNWLAAFLGVKYILSGNGEPDETKYKLLDQVGSLYIHENVLDAQTAHFYTQDISEESLKELCTEENREELLGEAIALEDGTEIGDASEIQTLKPEEQETAEQNSSVTLDAPQKDSVVTGSVHAEADGYALFMIPYEKGWSLTIDGEKAELLRGDIGFLACEVPEGDHTILLTFEAPGLKAGTIGSVLFWILFAQSRLLIIRKNKTRKSAGA
;
A
#
# COMPACT_ATOMS: atom_id res chain seq x y z
N MET A 1 -8.26 -19.52 -52.40
CA MET A 1 -8.43 -19.79 -50.93
C MET A 1 -8.06 -18.64 -49.99
N LYS A 2 -7.09 -17.77 -50.28
CA LYS A 2 -6.74 -16.59 -49.41
C LYS A 2 -7.81 -15.51 -49.34
N SER A 3 -8.65 -15.30 -50.37
CA SER A 3 -9.74 -14.28 -50.41
C SER A 3 -10.90 -14.65 -49.48
N SER A 4 -11.31 -15.92 -49.45
CA SER A 4 -12.42 -16.40 -48.61
C SER A 4 -12.12 -16.33 -47.07
N SER A 5 -10.85 -16.46 -46.69
CA SER A 5 -10.45 -16.35 -45.27
C SER A 5 -10.43 -14.89 -44.79
N LYS A 6 -10.02 -13.93 -45.63
CA LYS A 6 -10.08 -12.49 -45.33
C LYS A 6 -11.54 -12.00 -45.20
N ILE A 7 -12.43 -12.43 -46.10
CA ILE A 7 -13.86 -12.06 -46.04
C ILE A 7 -14.52 -12.64 -44.78
N ARG A 8 -14.23 -13.88 -44.41
CA ARG A 8 -14.70 -14.48 -43.13
C ARG A 8 -14.14 -13.77 -41.90
N THR A 9 -12.90 -13.29 -41.92
CA THR A 9 -12.29 -12.54 -40.82
C THR A 9 -12.91 -11.16 -40.67
N VAL A 10 -13.14 -10.45 -41.78
CA VAL A 10 -13.84 -9.15 -41.83
C VAL A 10 -15.28 -9.28 -41.37
N GLN A 11 -16.01 -10.32 -41.81
CA GLN A 11 -17.37 -10.60 -41.36
C GLN A 11 -17.46 -10.98 -39.88
N LYS A 12 -16.48 -11.71 -39.36
CA LYS A 12 -16.37 -11.98 -37.88
C LYS A 12 -16.05 -10.71 -37.09
N LEU A 13 -15.19 -9.85 -37.62
CA LEU A 13 -14.87 -8.55 -36.99
C LEU A 13 -16.06 -7.61 -37.03
N SER A 14 -16.77 -7.51 -38.14
CA SER A 14 -17.99 -6.68 -38.25
C SER A 14 -19.10 -7.19 -37.31
N GLY A 15 -19.31 -8.49 -37.21
CA GLY A 15 -20.27 -9.09 -36.28
C GLY A 15 -19.87 -8.90 -34.80
N PHE A 16 -18.57 -8.89 -34.52
CA PHE A 16 -18.06 -8.59 -33.18
C PHE A 16 -18.32 -7.12 -32.80
N CYS A 17 -18.02 -6.17 -33.70
CA CYS A 17 -18.29 -4.74 -33.47
C CYS A 17 -19.79 -4.40 -33.37
N GLN A 18 -20.67 -5.26 -33.86
CA GLN A 18 -22.13 -5.08 -33.77
C GLN A 18 -22.71 -5.61 -32.44
N SER A 19 -21.95 -6.33 -31.63
CA SER A 19 -22.40 -6.81 -30.32
C SER A 19 -22.79 -5.65 -29.41
N PRO A 20 -23.97 -5.68 -28.76
CA PRO A 20 -24.37 -4.64 -27.79
C PRO A 20 -23.40 -4.46 -26.66
N ASP A 21 -22.78 -5.55 -26.17
CA ASP A 21 -21.77 -5.48 -25.09
C ASP A 21 -20.47 -4.81 -25.55
N VAL A 22 -20.01 -5.06 -26.79
CA VAL A 22 -18.81 -4.40 -27.33
C VAL A 22 -19.04 -2.90 -27.49
N ARG A 23 -20.20 -2.50 -28.06
CA ARG A 23 -20.56 -1.08 -28.16
C ARG A 23 -20.63 -0.41 -26.79
N ALA A 24 -21.18 -1.09 -25.78
CA ALA A 24 -21.24 -0.59 -24.43
C ALA A 24 -19.85 -0.42 -23.81
N LEU A 25 -18.93 -1.36 -24.03
CA LEU A 25 -17.54 -1.26 -23.56
C LEU A 25 -16.78 -0.12 -24.26
N CYS A 26 -16.98 0.08 -25.57
CA CYS A 26 -16.41 1.23 -26.28
C CYS A 26 -16.96 2.55 -25.75
N PHE A 27 -18.27 2.64 -25.52
CA PHE A 27 -18.88 3.83 -24.95
C PHE A 27 -18.40 4.08 -23.50
N LEU A 28 -18.31 3.03 -22.67
CA LEU A 28 -17.78 3.10 -21.32
C LEU A 28 -16.33 3.60 -21.31
N PHE A 29 -15.50 3.12 -22.23
CA PHE A 29 -14.13 3.59 -22.42
C PHE A 29 -14.09 5.09 -22.73
N LEU A 30 -14.87 5.55 -23.72
CA LEU A 30 -14.90 6.97 -24.11
C LEU A 30 -15.42 7.86 -22.97
N LEU A 31 -16.48 7.41 -22.27
CA LEU A 31 -17.05 8.15 -21.14
C LEU A 31 -16.05 8.26 -19.99
N LEU A 32 -15.37 7.16 -19.65
CA LEU A 32 -14.32 7.18 -18.62
C LEU A 32 -13.13 8.03 -19.05
N SER A 33 -12.71 7.96 -20.32
CA SER A 33 -11.62 8.81 -20.83
C SER A 33 -11.95 10.30 -20.65
N ALA A 34 -13.16 10.72 -21.03
CA ALA A 34 -13.61 12.10 -20.83
C ALA A 34 -13.67 12.49 -19.34
N SER A 35 -14.21 11.59 -18.50
CA SER A 35 -14.29 11.82 -17.05
C SER A 35 -12.89 11.91 -16.40
N CYS A 36 -11.99 11.00 -16.74
CA CYS A 36 -10.62 11.03 -16.24
C CYS A 36 -9.85 12.26 -16.74
N SER A 37 -10.04 12.67 -18.01
CA SER A 37 -9.45 13.92 -18.51
C SER A 37 -9.91 15.15 -17.74
N PHE A 38 -11.13 15.16 -17.23
CA PHE A 38 -11.63 16.24 -16.38
C PHE A 38 -11.14 16.12 -14.93
N ILE A 39 -11.22 14.94 -14.33
CA ILE A 39 -10.83 14.70 -12.93
C ILE A 39 -9.33 14.95 -12.74
N PHE A 40 -8.52 14.44 -13.66
CA PHE A 40 -7.05 14.46 -13.59
C PHE A 40 -6.42 15.55 -14.44
N ARG A 41 -7.17 16.61 -14.80
CA ARG A 41 -6.70 17.66 -15.73
C ARG A 41 -5.41 18.34 -15.27
N ASP A 42 -5.29 18.60 -13.96
CA ASP A 42 -4.15 19.32 -13.39
C ASP A 42 -2.86 18.48 -13.48
N TYR A 43 -3.00 17.14 -13.46
CA TYR A 43 -1.89 16.18 -13.64
C TYR A 43 -1.60 15.84 -15.11
N LEU A 44 -2.63 15.85 -15.99
CA LEU A 44 -2.46 15.52 -17.41
C LEU A 44 -1.97 16.72 -18.22
N TYR A 45 -2.58 17.87 -18.00
CA TYR A 45 -2.41 19.08 -18.84
C TYR A 45 -1.81 20.24 -18.07
N GLY A 46 -1.90 20.24 -16.74
CA GLY A 46 -1.31 21.22 -15.84
C GLY A 46 0.12 20.86 -15.42
N ASN A 47 0.56 21.53 -14.36
CA ASN A 47 1.93 21.42 -13.85
C ASN A 47 2.07 20.47 -12.67
N ASP A 48 1.00 19.80 -12.24
CA ASP A 48 1.02 18.94 -11.06
C ASP A 48 1.51 17.52 -11.40
N LEU A 49 2.33 16.97 -10.51
CA LEU A 49 2.58 15.55 -10.45
C LEU A 49 1.55 14.88 -9.53
N MET A 50 1.20 13.63 -9.80
CA MET A 50 0.31 12.86 -8.93
C MET A 50 1.10 12.33 -7.72
N ILE A 51 1.77 13.22 -7.02
CA ILE A 51 2.56 13.01 -5.81
C ILE A 51 2.07 14.03 -4.79
N PHE A 52 1.50 13.56 -3.69
CA PHE A 52 0.80 14.40 -2.72
C PHE A 52 1.73 14.76 -1.57
N ASN A 53 1.77 16.03 -1.21
CA ASN A 53 2.48 16.56 -0.04
C ASN A 53 1.54 17.00 1.08
N ASP A 54 0.25 16.76 0.93
CA ASP A 54 -0.77 16.93 1.93
C ASP A 54 -1.11 15.59 2.59
N ILE A 55 -2.38 15.32 2.82
CA ILE A 55 -2.88 14.12 3.49
C ILE A 55 -2.45 12.78 2.84
N GLY A 56 -1.90 12.79 1.64
CA GLY A 56 -1.37 11.60 0.95
C GLY A 56 0.16 11.56 0.90
N SER A 57 0.83 12.18 1.85
CA SER A 57 2.30 12.34 1.88
C SER A 57 3.10 11.02 1.83
N ASP A 58 2.49 9.87 2.15
CA ASP A 58 3.10 8.56 1.91
C ASP A 58 3.52 8.36 0.44
N THR A 59 2.81 9.00 -0.51
CA THR A 59 3.16 8.92 -1.93
C THR A 59 4.53 9.51 -2.19
N TRP A 60 4.85 10.59 -1.49
CA TRP A 60 6.08 11.31 -1.54
C TRP A 60 7.14 10.72 -0.61
N GLN A 61 6.82 10.59 0.67
CA GLN A 61 7.77 10.20 1.71
C GLN A 61 8.20 8.74 1.64
N GLN A 62 7.41 7.86 0.99
CA GLN A 62 7.67 6.42 0.96
C GLN A 62 7.66 5.84 -0.46
N TYR A 63 6.53 5.95 -1.19
CA TYR A 63 6.34 5.14 -2.41
C TYR A 63 7.27 5.55 -3.54
N ILE A 64 7.36 6.84 -3.85
CA ILE A 64 8.19 7.34 -4.95
C ILE A 64 9.65 7.08 -4.69
N MET A 65 10.10 7.20 -3.44
CA MET A 65 11.48 6.92 -3.06
C MET A 65 11.85 5.47 -3.36
N ASN A 66 11.01 4.52 -2.91
CA ASN A 66 11.21 3.10 -3.20
C ASN A 66 11.15 2.78 -4.70
N TYR A 67 10.19 3.36 -5.43
CA TYR A 67 10.09 3.10 -6.89
C TYR A 67 11.31 3.64 -7.64
N THR A 68 11.84 4.78 -7.21
CA THR A 68 13.05 5.37 -7.78
C THR A 68 14.28 4.51 -7.48
N SER A 69 14.43 4.01 -6.23
CA SER A 69 15.49 3.08 -5.85
C SER A 69 15.47 1.82 -6.72
N ILE A 70 14.32 1.16 -6.84
CA ILE A 70 14.15 -0.04 -7.69
C ILE A 70 14.57 0.25 -9.14
N VAL A 71 14.12 1.38 -9.70
CA VAL A 71 14.44 1.73 -11.09
C VAL A 71 15.94 2.02 -11.26
N ASN A 72 16.58 2.69 -10.32
CA ASN A 72 18.01 2.95 -10.34
C ASN A 72 18.78 1.61 -10.33
N HIS A 73 18.50 0.72 -9.39
CA HIS A 73 19.13 -0.60 -9.31
C HIS A 73 18.89 -1.46 -10.56
N LEU A 74 17.70 -1.40 -11.17
CA LEU A 74 17.43 -2.11 -12.43
C LEU A 74 18.22 -1.54 -13.61
N ARG A 75 18.44 -0.23 -13.66
CA ARG A 75 19.22 0.42 -14.73
C ARG A 75 20.70 0.14 -14.61
N ASP A 76 21.23 0.14 -13.42
CA ASP A 76 22.65 -0.07 -13.13
C ASP A 76 23.02 -1.58 -13.11
N GLY A 77 22.02 -2.47 -13.15
CA GLY A 77 22.21 -3.92 -13.05
C GLY A 77 22.61 -4.41 -11.65
N SER A 78 22.48 -3.55 -10.64
CA SER A 78 22.80 -3.83 -9.23
C SER A 78 21.60 -4.35 -8.44
N PHE A 79 20.45 -4.58 -9.07
CA PHE A 79 19.23 -5.02 -8.36
C PHE A 79 19.49 -6.25 -7.50
N SER A 80 19.10 -6.14 -6.25
CA SER A 80 19.22 -7.13 -5.21
C SER A 80 17.96 -7.19 -4.38
N LEU A 81 17.76 -8.27 -3.63
CA LEU A 81 16.61 -8.39 -2.69
C LEU A 81 16.90 -7.74 -1.32
N TRP A 82 18.09 -7.22 -1.12
CA TRP A 82 18.46 -6.34 -0.03
C TRP A 82 18.81 -4.97 -0.58
N ASP A 83 18.45 -3.88 0.12
CA ASP A 83 18.69 -2.50 -0.32
C ASP A 83 19.25 -1.69 0.85
N PHE A 84 20.52 -1.29 0.76
CA PHE A 84 21.19 -0.45 1.76
C PHE A 84 20.90 1.05 1.62
N ASN A 85 20.22 1.47 0.58
CA ASN A 85 19.80 2.87 0.43
C ASN A 85 18.55 3.20 1.26
N ASN A 86 17.95 2.22 1.91
CA ASN A 86 16.74 2.38 2.73
C ASN A 86 17.06 2.09 4.19
N GLY A 87 17.29 3.14 4.98
CA GLY A 87 17.74 3.00 6.35
C GLY A 87 19.07 2.25 6.43
N LEU A 88 19.25 1.47 7.47
CA LEU A 88 20.44 0.64 7.65
C LEU A 88 20.49 -0.58 6.71
N GLY A 89 19.43 -0.81 5.96
CA GLY A 89 19.24 -1.91 5.01
C GLY A 89 17.91 -2.60 5.19
N ILE A 90 17.28 -3.02 4.08
CA ILE A 90 15.96 -3.63 4.10
C ILE A 90 15.79 -4.75 3.09
N ASN A 91 15.02 -5.77 3.47
CA ASN A 91 14.53 -6.80 2.57
C ASN A 91 13.47 -6.24 1.62
N GLN A 92 13.68 -6.32 0.32
CA GLN A 92 12.80 -5.78 -0.71
C GLN A 92 11.40 -6.43 -0.76
N PHE A 93 11.18 -7.60 -0.17
CA PHE A 93 9.84 -8.19 -0.02
C PHE A 93 8.95 -7.45 0.99
N ASN A 94 9.47 -6.44 1.66
CA ASN A 94 8.73 -5.50 2.49
C ASN A 94 7.70 -4.67 1.69
N PHE A 95 7.93 -4.42 0.40
CA PHE A 95 7.05 -3.68 -0.48
C PHE A 95 6.31 -4.58 -1.49
N ASN A 96 5.19 -4.07 -2.02
CA ASN A 96 4.44 -4.72 -3.10
C ASN A 96 5.16 -4.54 -4.46
N LEU A 97 6.38 -5.04 -4.58
CA LEU A 97 7.23 -4.90 -5.76
C LEU A 97 6.60 -5.44 -7.05
N PHE A 98 5.78 -6.47 -6.91
CA PHE A 98 5.28 -7.28 -8.03
C PHE A 98 3.86 -6.89 -8.46
N ASP A 99 3.35 -5.70 -8.08
CA ASP A 99 2.12 -5.17 -8.67
C ASP A 99 2.34 -4.97 -10.19
N PRO A 100 1.61 -5.69 -11.06
CA PRO A 100 1.81 -5.62 -12.52
C PRO A 100 1.70 -4.21 -13.10
N PHE A 101 0.92 -3.33 -12.48
CA PHE A 101 0.80 -1.94 -12.91
C PHE A 101 2.02 -1.11 -12.51
N LEU A 102 2.61 -1.38 -11.34
CA LEU A 102 3.88 -0.79 -10.95
C LEU A 102 5.04 -1.32 -11.79
N MET A 103 5.03 -2.60 -12.15
CA MET A 103 6.02 -3.15 -13.08
C MET A 103 6.00 -2.46 -14.45
N LEU A 104 4.82 -2.03 -14.94
CA LEU A 104 4.75 -1.19 -16.15
C LEU A 104 5.41 0.18 -15.92
N LEU A 105 5.17 0.78 -14.74
CA LEU A 105 5.79 2.05 -14.37
C LEU A 105 7.32 1.91 -14.25
N TYR A 106 7.83 0.84 -13.63
CA TYR A 106 9.27 0.54 -13.57
C TYR A 106 9.86 0.38 -14.98
N GLY A 107 9.15 -0.31 -15.89
CA GLY A 107 9.57 -0.42 -17.30
C GLY A 107 9.74 0.95 -17.97
N VAL A 108 8.83 1.89 -17.72
CA VAL A 108 8.97 3.28 -18.17
C VAL A 108 10.21 3.93 -17.55
N GLY A 109 10.41 3.76 -16.24
CA GLY A 109 11.57 4.30 -15.52
C GLY A 109 12.90 3.75 -16.01
N VAL A 110 12.99 2.46 -16.28
CA VAL A 110 14.20 1.83 -16.82
C VAL A 110 14.55 2.39 -18.20
N VAL A 111 13.55 2.62 -19.06
CA VAL A 111 13.79 3.13 -20.42
C VAL A 111 14.05 4.64 -20.45
N LEU A 112 13.26 5.43 -19.73
CA LEU A 112 13.28 6.89 -19.82
C LEU A 112 14.00 7.58 -18.64
N GLY A 113 14.30 6.87 -17.59
CA GLY A 113 14.87 7.38 -16.35
C GLY A 113 13.82 7.59 -15.24
N PRO A 114 14.25 7.56 -13.95
CA PRO A 114 13.36 7.64 -12.81
C PRO A 114 12.58 8.98 -12.77
N ALA A 115 13.20 10.08 -13.10
CA ALA A 115 12.55 11.40 -13.17
C ALA A 115 11.40 11.42 -14.17
N HIS A 116 11.59 10.85 -15.36
CA HIS A 116 10.55 10.77 -16.37
C HIS A 116 9.44 9.77 -15.98
N MET A 117 9.76 8.72 -15.21
CA MET A 117 8.78 7.76 -14.69
C MET A 117 7.65 8.47 -13.93
N LEU A 118 7.98 9.49 -13.16
CA LEU A 118 7.02 10.21 -12.32
C LEU A 118 5.91 10.90 -13.14
N LEU A 119 6.21 11.29 -14.38
CA LEU A 119 5.22 11.89 -15.30
C LEU A 119 4.12 10.91 -15.73
N TYR A 120 4.36 9.59 -15.60
CA TYR A 120 3.42 8.55 -16.06
C TYR A 120 2.60 7.90 -14.95
N ILE A 121 2.77 8.31 -13.69
CA ILE A 121 1.99 7.78 -12.56
C ILE A 121 0.49 7.98 -12.80
N ASN A 122 0.08 9.19 -13.22
CA ASN A 122 -1.30 9.51 -13.54
C ASN A 122 -1.86 8.62 -14.66
N VAL A 123 -1.06 8.29 -15.68
CA VAL A 123 -1.47 7.39 -16.78
C VAL A 123 -1.73 6.00 -16.25
N ILE A 124 -0.86 5.47 -15.38
CA ILE A 124 -1.04 4.15 -14.76
C ILE A 124 -2.31 4.14 -13.87
N GLN A 125 -2.58 5.19 -13.11
CA GLN A 125 -3.80 5.27 -12.30
C GLN A 125 -5.08 5.33 -13.16
N ILE A 126 -5.07 6.11 -14.25
CA ILE A 126 -6.17 6.12 -15.21
C ILE A 126 -6.34 4.74 -15.86
N LEU A 127 -5.26 4.06 -16.22
CA LEU A 127 -5.33 2.69 -16.72
C LEU A 127 -5.99 1.73 -15.72
N LYS A 128 -5.67 1.83 -14.43
CA LYS A 128 -6.34 1.04 -13.37
C LYS A 128 -7.84 1.30 -13.32
N ILE A 129 -8.27 2.55 -13.41
CA ILE A 129 -9.69 2.93 -13.47
C ILE A 129 -10.38 2.25 -14.66
N MET A 130 -9.78 2.30 -15.86
CA MET A 130 -10.33 1.66 -17.06
C MET A 130 -10.45 0.14 -16.89
N VAL A 131 -9.40 -0.51 -16.42
CA VAL A 131 -9.38 -1.97 -16.25
C VAL A 131 -10.36 -2.40 -15.16
N ALA A 132 -10.50 -1.64 -14.07
CA ALA A 132 -11.50 -1.90 -13.02
C ALA A 132 -12.94 -1.89 -13.56
N ALA A 133 -13.27 -0.90 -14.42
CA ALA A 133 -14.57 -0.84 -15.09
C ALA A 133 -14.85 -2.09 -15.91
N PHE A 134 -13.89 -2.51 -16.72
CA PHE A 134 -14.05 -3.69 -17.59
C PHE A 134 -14.12 -4.98 -16.77
N ALA A 135 -13.30 -5.12 -15.73
CA ALA A 135 -13.34 -6.27 -14.84
C ALA A 135 -14.72 -6.43 -14.19
N PHE A 136 -15.27 -5.32 -13.68
CA PHE A 136 -16.60 -5.33 -13.08
C PHE A 136 -17.72 -5.56 -14.09
N TYR A 137 -17.62 -4.99 -15.29
CA TYR A 137 -18.57 -5.26 -16.39
C TYR A 137 -18.61 -6.75 -16.75
N TRP A 138 -17.46 -7.40 -16.87
CA TRP A 138 -17.38 -8.84 -17.15
C TRP A 138 -17.91 -9.70 -16.01
N PHE A 139 -17.71 -9.29 -14.77
CA PHE A 139 -18.33 -9.94 -13.60
C PHE A 139 -19.86 -9.82 -13.67
N LEU A 140 -20.40 -8.63 -13.89
CA LEU A 140 -21.85 -8.40 -14.04
C LEU A 140 -22.44 -9.18 -15.22
N SER A 141 -21.65 -9.46 -16.26
CA SER A 141 -22.08 -10.25 -17.42
C SER A 141 -22.29 -11.74 -17.13
N GLN A 142 -21.98 -12.20 -15.90
CA GLN A 142 -22.35 -13.56 -15.45
C GLN A 142 -23.82 -13.64 -15.03
N PHE A 143 -24.47 -12.53 -14.84
CA PHE A 143 -25.90 -12.38 -14.47
C PHE A 143 -26.70 -11.87 -15.65
N SER A 144 -28.03 -12.06 -15.59
CA SER A 144 -28.95 -11.63 -16.64
C SER A 144 -29.30 -10.13 -16.54
N PHE A 145 -28.30 -9.28 -16.34
CA PHE A 145 -28.50 -7.83 -16.31
C PHE A 145 -28.54 -7.22 -17.72
N SER A 146 -29.32 -6.16 -17.87
CA SER A 146 -29.36 -5.40 -19.14
C SER A 146 -28.02 -4.67 -19.36
N VAL A 147 -27.67 -4.46 -20.63
CA VAL A 147 -26.45 -3.77 -21.02
C VAL A 147 -26.33 -2.39 -20.38
N PRO A 148 -27.37 -1.52 -20.36
CA PRO A 148 -27.29 -0.24 -19.67
C PRO A 148 -27.06 -0.36 -18.17
N SER A 149 -27.62 -1.41 -17.49
CA SER A 149 -27.39 -1.62 -16.05
C SER A 149 -25.96 -2.01 -15.79
N LYS A 150 -25.39 -2.94 -16.59
CA LYS A 150 -23.97 -3.30 -16.49
C LYS A 150 -23.05 -2.08 -16.70
N MET A 151 -23.33 -1.29 -17.75
CA MET A 151 -22.49 -0.14 -18.12
C MET A 151 -22.47 0.94 -17.04
N ILE A 152 -23.64 1.44 -16.60
CA ILE A 152 -23.74 2.51 -15.59
C ILE A 152 -23.14 2.08 -14.24
N THR A 153 -23.38 0.82 -13.87
CA THR A 153 -22.86 0.31 -12.60
C THR A 153 -21.35 0.10 -12.65
N SER A 154 -20.80 -0.34 -13.80
CA SER A 154 -19.35 -0.45 -14.00
C SER A 154 -18.66 0.90 -14.07
N TYR A 155 -19.34 1.92 -14.60
CA TYR A 155 -18.85 3.30 -14.54
C TYR A 155 -18.75 3.79 -13.08
N ALA A 156 -19.80 3.59 -12.27
CA ALA A 156 -19.78 3.93 -10.85
C ALA A 156 -18.75 3.10 -10.05
N TYR A 157 -18.49 1.85 -10.47
CA TYR A 157 -17.47 1.01 -9.86
C TYR A 157 -16.06 1.55 -10.11
N ALA A 158 -15.78 2.00 -11.31
CA ALA A 158 -14.47 2.53 -11.69
C ALA A 158 -14.10 3.84 -10.97
N LEU A 159 -15.10 4.61 -10.56
CA LEU A 159 -14.94 5.90 -9.89
C LEU A 159 -15.62 5.89 -8.50
N ASN A 160 -15.56 4.74 -7.81
CA ASN A 160 -16.06 4.64 -6.44
C ASN A 160 -15.11 5.32 -5.44
N GLY A 161 -15.62 5.62 -4.25
CA GLY A 161 -14.86 6.31 -3.23
C GLY A 161 -13.57 5.59 -2.80
N PHE A 162 -13.56 4.24 -2.78
CA PHE A 162 -12.33 3.51 -2.47
C PHE A 162 -11.23 3.80 -3.48
N LEU A 163 -11.54 3.73 -4.78
CA LEU A 163 -10.53 3.99 -5.81
C LEU A 163 -10.16 5.48 -5.88
N LEU A 164 -11.11 6.40 -5.62
CA LEU A 164 -10.84 7.83 -5.59
C LEU A 164 -10.00 8.26 -4.37
N VAL A 165 -10.13 7.58 -3.23
CA VAL A 165 -9.40 7.89 -1.99
C VAL A 165 -8.18 6.98 -1.87
N TRP A 166 -8.38 5.67 -1.67
CA TRP A 166 -7.28 4.72 -1.51
C TRP A 166 -6.44 4.49 -2.78
N GLY A 167 -6.97 4.83 -3.96
CA GLY A 167 -6.19 4.82 -5.20
C GLY A 167 -5.08 5.88 -5.23
N GLN A 168 -5.08 6.86 -4.32
CA GLN A 168 -3.97 7.80 -4.13
C GLN A 168 -2.75 7.08 -3.56
N HIS A 169 -2.93 6.06 -2.73
CA HIS A 169 -1.91 5.05 -2.42
C HIS A 169 -1.83 4.08 -3.60
N TYR A 170 -0.90 4.29 -4.51
CA TYR A 170 -0.88 3.69 -5.85
C TYR A 170 -1.16 2.19 -5.88
N GLN A 171 -0.52 1.40 -5.02
CA GLN A 171 -0.70 -0.04 -4.95
C GLN A 171 -2.07 -0.46 -4.42
N PHE A 172 -2.73 0.33 -3.57
CA PHE A 172 -4.01 -0.06 -2.98
C PHE A 172 -5.13 -0.09 -4.01
N GLY A 173 -5.12 0.83 -4.98
CA GLY A 173 -6.11 0.87 -6.06
C GLY A 173 -6.16 -0.40 -6.91
N THR A 174 -5.11 -1.22 -6.95
CA THR A 174 -5.04 -2.41 -7.78
C THR A 174 -6.01 -3.52 -7.32
N VAL A 175 -6.35 -3.59 -6.03
CA VAL A 175 -7.29 -4.59 -5.50
C VAL A 175 -8.68 -4.52 -6.17
N VAL A 176 -9.14 -3.33 -6.56
CA VAL A 176 -10.45 -3.17 -7.22
C VAL A 176 -10.49 -3.79 -8.63
N ILE A 177 -9.35 -4.20 -9.18
CA ILE A 177 -9.25 -4.94 -10.43
C ILE A 177 -9.30 -6.44 -10.15
N TYR A 178 -8.49 -6.92 -9.21
CA TYR A 178 -8.38 -8.35 -8.93
C TYR A 178 -9.63 -8.91 -8.26
N PHE A 179 -10.24 -8.17 -7.35
CA PHE A 179 -11.41 -8.68 -6.63
C PHE A 179 -12.59 -9.03 -7.57
N PRO A 180 -13.09 -8.14 -8.45
CA PRO A 180 -14.15 -8.52 -9.38
C PRO A 180 -13.73 -9.58 -10.41
N LEU A 181 -12.44 -9.69 -10.77
CA LEU A 181 -11.95 -10.78 -11.61
C LEU A 181 -11.99 -12.12 -10.87
N MET A 182 -11.62 -12.16 -9.59
CA MET A 182 -11.77 -13.34 -8.76
C MET A 182 -13.24 -13.76 -8.64
N LEU A 183 -14.16 -12.82 -8.40
CA LEU A 183 -15.60 -13.08 -8.37
C LEU A 183 -16.14 -13.55 -9.73
N LEU A 184 -15.66 -12.98 -10.85
CA LEU A 184 -15.99 -13.41 -12.20
C LEU A 184 -15.69 -14.90 -12.43
N PHE A 185 -14.46 -15.32 -12.10
CA PHE A 185 -14.06 -16.70 -12.33
C PHE A 185 -14.58 -17.66 -11.26
N CYS A 186 -14.81 -17.19 -10.04
CA CYS A 186 -15.58 -17.91 -9.01
C CYS A 186 -17.01 -18.17 -9.50
N GLU A 187 -17.71 -17.17 -10.07
CA GLU A 187 -19.07 -17.35 -10.59
C GLU A 187 -19.09 -18.30 -11.80
N LYS A 188 -18.08 -18.22 -12.71
CA LYS A 188 -17.93 -19.21 -13.79
C LYS A 188 -17.69 -20.64 -13.25
N PHE A 189 -16.97 -20.77 -12.14
CA PHE A 189 -16.78 -22.04 -11.45
C PHE A 189 -18.11 -22.57 -10.88
N ILE A 190 -18.84 -21.73 -10.16
CA ILE A 190 -20.15 -22.06 -9.57
C ILE A 190 -21.15 -22.49 -10.66
N GLN A 191 -21.23 -21.75 -11.75
CA GLN A 191 -22.11 -21.98 -12.89
C GLN A 191 -21.61 -23.04 -13.88
N LYS A 192 -20.43 -23.62 -13.65
CA LYS A 192 -19.76 -24.60 -14.53
C LYS A 192 -19.55 -24.10 -15.97
N LYS A 193 -19.38 -22.79 -16.16
CA LYS A 193 -19.15 -22.12 -17.48
C LYS A 193 -17.73 -22.34 -17.99
N LYS A 194 -17.53 -22.05 -19.30
CA LYS A 194 -16.20 -21.99 -19.92
C LYS A 194 -15.32 -20.96 -19.19
N GLY A 195 -14.03 -21.24 -19.06
CA GLY A 195 -13.08 -20.35 -18.39
C GLY A 195 -13.02 -20.50 -16.87
N LYS A 196 -13.83 -21.38 -16.25
CA LYS A 196 -13.77 -21.65 -14.81
C LYS A 196 -12.38 -22.09 -14.31
N ALA A 197 -11.57 -22.66 -15.20
CA ALA A 197 -10.20 -23.06 -14.91
C ALA A 197 -9.25 -21.89 -14.59
N LEU A 198 -9.65 -20.66 -14.91
CA LEU A 198 -8.88 -19.46 -14.61
C LEU A 198 -9.11 -18.94 -13.17
N PHE A 199 -10.00 -19.57 -12.38
CA PHE A 199 -10.23 -19.13 -11.02
C PHE A 199 -8.95 -19.15 -10.15
N PRO A 200 -8.19 -20.26 -10.04
CA PRO A 200 -6.92 -20.23 -9.32
C PRO A 200 -5.87 -19.31 -9.94
N VAL A 201 -5.90 -19.08 -11.27
CA VAL A 201 -4.98 -18.13 -11.91
C VAL A 201 -5.26 -16.69 -11.46
N MET A 202 -6.51 -16.30 -11.24
CA MET A 202 -6.81 -14.98 -10.68
C MET A 202 -6.41 -14.86 -9.21
N VAL A 203 -6.53 -15.94 -8.44
CA VAL A 203 -6.01 -15.99 -7.06
C VAL A 203 -4.49 -15.86 -7.07
N PHE A 204 -3.79 -16.58 -7.96
CA PHE A 204 -2.35 -16.47 -8.18
C PHE A 204 -1.92 -15.02 -8.48
N LEU A 205 -2.58 -14.36 -9.44
CA LEU A 205 -2.27 -12.97 -9.78
C LEU A 205 -2.48 -12.00 -8.61
N CYS A 206 -3.51 -12.22 -7.80
CA CYS A 206 -3.72 -11.46 -6.58
C CYS A 206 -2.62 -11.77 -5.55
N GLY A 207 -2.20 -13.04 -5.44
CA GLY A 207 -1.15 -13.50 -4.51
C GLY A 207 0.23 -12.90 -4.78
N ILE A 208 0.58 -12.68 -6.05
CA ILE A 208 1.83 -12.00 -6.40
C ILE A 208 1.73 -10.48 -6.27
N TYR A 209 0.52 -9.93 -6.34
CA TYR A 209 0.30 -8.50 -6.17
C TYR A 209 0.49 -8.06 -4.72
N SER A 210 -0.16 -8.71 -3.75
CA SER A 210 -0.09 -8.34 -2.34
C SER A 210 -0.63 -9.45 -1.44
N VAL A 211 0.15 -9.85 -0.44
CA VAL A 211 -0.30 -10.79 0.61
C VAL A 211 -1.48 -10.19 1.37
N TYR A 212 -1.37 -8.91 1.75
CA TYR A 212 -2.37 -8.19 2.54
C TYR A 212 -3.75 -8.18 1.85
N PHE A 213 -3.83 -7.73 0.62
CA PHE A 213 -5.09 -7.69 -0.11
C PHE A 213 -5.56 -9.07 -0.57
N THR A 214 -4.65 -10.01 -0.77
CA THR A 214 -5.02 -11.40 -1.10
C THR A 214 -5.80 -12.05 0.04
N TYR A 215 -5.38 -11.86 1.27
CA TYR A 215 -6.13 -12.33 2.44
C TYR A 215 -7.57 -11.78 2.45
N MET A 216 -7.74 -10.46 2.29
CA MET A 216 -9.07 -9.84 2.23
C MET A 216 -9.92 -10.38 1.08
N CYS A 217 -9.32 -10.53 -0.11
CA CYS A 217 -10.00 -11.05 -1.30
C CYS A 217 -10.40 -12.52 -1.14
N LEU A 218 -9.57 -13.36 -0.51
CA LEU A 218 -9.87 -14.77 -0.24
C LEU A 218 -11.00 -14.89 0.77
N ALA A 219 -10.97 -14.14 1.88
CA ALA A 219 -12.03 -14.12 2.88
C ALA A 219 -13.38 -13.70 2.24
N ALA A 220 -13.38 -12.59 1.49
CA ALA A 220 -14.59 -12.10 0.82
C ALA A 220 -15.08 -13.07 -0.28
N THR A 221 -14.16 -13.65 -1.08
CA THR A 221 -14.51 -14.62 -2.13
C THR A 221 -15.03 -15.92 -1.53
N GLY A 222 -14.48 -16.36 -0.40
CA GLY A 222 -14.98 -17.52 0.35
C GLY A 222 -16.40 -17.32 0.85
N LEU A 223 -16.69 -16.16 1.43
CA LEU A 223 -18.07 -15.78 1.83
C LEU A 223 -18.99 -15.68 0.61
N TYR A 224 -18.55 -15.06 -0.48
CA TYR A 224 -19.29 -15.00 -1.72
C TYR A 224 -19.61 -16.41 -2.27
N LEU A 225 -18.63 -17.30 -2.34
CA LEU A 225 -18.78 -18.68 -2.78
C LEU A 225 -19.82 -19.42 -1.92
N LEU A 226 -19.71 -19.28 -0.59
CA LEU A 226 -20.66 -19.88 0.36
C LEU A 226 -22.08 -19.41 0.10
N PHE A 227 -22.30 -18.09 0.10
CA PHE A 227 -23.65 -17.52 -0.05
C PHE A 227 -24.24 -17.83 -1.43
N ARG A 228 -23.43 -17.76 -2.50
CA ARG A 228 -23.90 -18.12 -3.85
C ARG A 228 -24.32 -19.58 -3.95
N ILE A 229 -23.56 -20.52 -3.39
CA ILE A 229 -23.91 -21.95 -3.38
C ILE A 229 -25.19 -22.17 -2.55
N LEU A 230 -25.35 -21.48 -1.43
CA LEU A 230 -26.58 -21.57 -0.60
C LEU A 230 -27.80 -21.04 -1.35
N MET A 231 -27.66 -20.06 -2.24
CA MET A 231 -28.76 -19.52 -3.05
C MET A 231 -29.18 -20.43 -4.21
N LEU A 232 -28.34 -21.36 -4.66
CA LEU A 232 -28.67 -22.24 -5.78
C LEU A 232 -29.78 -23.22 -5.40
N ASP A 233 -30.76 -23.41 -6.29
CA ASP A 233 -31.81 -24.39 -6.15
C ASP A 233 -31.42 -25.75 -6.73
N GLY A 234 -32.14 -26.81 -6.34
CA GLY A 234 -31.92 -28.14 -6.88
C GLY A 234 -30.69 -28.89 -6.39
N LEU A 235 -29.92 -28.33 -5.45
CA LEU A 235 -28.73 -29.00 -4.87
C LEU A 235 -29.04 -29.59 -3.51
N THR A 236 -28.56 -30.82 -3.30
CA THR A 236 -28.50 -31.45 -1.98
C THR A 236 -27.42 -30.79 -1.09
N TRP A 237 -27.53 -31.00 0.24
CA TRP A 237 -26.49 -30.49 1.16
C TRP A 237 -25.09 -31.05 0.85
N LYS A 238 -25.02 -32.37 0.52
CA LYS A 238 -23.77 -33.00 0.12
C LYS A 238 -23.13 -32.35 -1.09
N GLU A 239 -23.92 -32.04 -2.12
CA GLU A 239 -23.41 -31.32 -3.32
C GLU A 239 -23.00 -29.89 -3.02
N ARG A 240 -23.67 -29.19 -2.09
CA ARG A 240 -23.27 -27.83 -1.66
C ARG A 240 -21.92 -27.85 -0.96
N ILE A 241 -21.77 -28.76 0.03
CA ILE A 241 -20.49 -28.92 0.74
C ILE A 241 -19.38 -29.29 -0.24
N GLN A 242 -19.62 -30.28 -1.11
CA GLN A 242 -18.64 -30.69 -2.11
C GLN A 242 -18.21 -29.51 -3.04
N ARG A 243 -19.16 -28.70 -3.52
CA ARG A 243 -18.83 -27.53 -4.38
C ARG A 243 -18.07 -26.48 -3.61
N PHE A 244 -18.43 -26.23 -2.36
CA PHE A 244 -17.73 -25.29 -1.50
C PHE A 244 -16.28 -25.72 -1.28
N LEU A 245 -16.07 -26.98 -0.86
CA LEU A 245 -14.72 -27.52 -0.65
C LEU A 245 -13.87 -27.52 -1.94
N LEU A 246 -14.47 -27.83 -3.09
CA LEU A 246 -13.77 -27.72 -4.39
C LEU A 246 -13.42 -26.28 -4.73
N GLY A 247 -14.26 -25.31 -4.39
CA GLY A 247 -13.95 -23.89 -4.57
C GLY A 247 -12.82 -23.42 -3.65
N CYS A 248 -12.80 -23.86 -2.39
CA CYS A 248 -11.70 -23.65 -1.47
C CYS A 248 -10.40 -24.27 -1.99
N ALA A 249 -10.45 -25.50 -2.53
CA ALA A 249 -9.28 -26.13 -3.14
C ALA A 249 -8.73 -25.37 -4.36
N GLU A 250 -9.59 -24.76 -5.19
CA GLU A 250 -9.15 -23.87 -6.28
C GLU A 250 -8.50 -22.60 -5.74
N MET A 251 -8.97 -22.03 -4.63
CA MET A 251 -8.33 -20.87 -3.97
C MET A 251 -6.97 -21.26 -3.39
N ILE A 252 -6.87 -22.37 -2.68
CA ILE A 252 -5.59 -22.91 -2.16
C ILE A 252 -4.61 -23.18 -3.31
N MET A 253 -5.09 -23.75 -4.43
CA MET A 253 -4.28 -23.96 -5.64
C MET A 253 -3.69 -22.63 -6.14
N GLY A 254 -4.47 -21.55 -6.17
CA GLY A 254 -4.00 -20.25 -6.62
C GLY A 254 -2.97 -19.63 -5.68
N VAL A 255 -3.17 -19.71 -4.36
CA VAL A 255 -2.18 -19.28 -3.37
C VAL A 255 -0.90 -20.11 -3.50
N GLY A 256 -1.03 -21.45 -3.61
CA GLY A 256 0.12 -22.32 -3.83
C GLY A 256 0.94 -21.97 -5.09
N MET A 257 0.26 -21.57 -6.18
CA MET A 257 0.95 -21.12 -7.39
C MET A 257 1.70 -19.79 -7.21
N SER A 258 1.35 -18.95 -6.23
CA SER A 258 1.97 -17.65 -5.93
C SER A 258 3.05 -17.70 -4.85
N LEU A 259 3.34 -18.86 -4.27
CA LEU A 259 4.24 -19.00 -3.12
C LEU A 259 5.64 -18.38 -3.33
N VAL A 260 6.13 -18.30 -4.58
CA VAL A 260 7.42 -17.69 -4.90
C VAL A 260 7.51 -16.21 -4.46
N VAL A 261 6.39 -15.49 -4.44
CA VAL A 261 6.30 -14.12 -3.95
C VAL A 261 5.56 -14.06 -2.62
N PHE A 262 4.49 -14.84 -2.51
CA PHE A 262 3.61 -14.83 -1.34
C PHE A 262 4.34 -15.26 -0.06
N LEU A 263 5.17 -16.30 -0.13
CA LEU A 263 5.84 -16.83 1.07
C LEU A 263 6.93 -15.87 1.60
N PRO A 264 7.85 -15.31 0.79
CA PRO A 264 8.79 -14.30 1.27
C PRO A 264 8.12 -13.06 1.86
N MET A 265 7.05 -12.54 1.22
CA MET A 265 6.30 -11.41 1.77
C MET A 265 5.61 -11.76 3.10
N ALA A 266 5.09 -12.99 3.23
CA ALA A 266 4.50 -13.45 4.47
C ALA A 266 5.55 -13.62 5.59
N GLU A 267 6.74 -14.11 5.25
CA GLU A 267 7.88 -14.22 6.19
C GLU A 267 8.28 -12.85 6.73
N VAL A 268 8.44 -11.84 5.87
CA VAL A 268 8.74 -10.48 6.32
C VAL A 268 7.65 -9.95 7.25
N LEU A 269 6.38 -10.14 6.90
CA LEU A 269 5.26 -9.62 7.69
C LEU A 269 5.13 -10.31 9.07
N LEU A 270 5.44 -11.61 9.15
CA LEU A 270 5.21 -12.41 10.35
C LEU A 270 6.44 -12.48 11.26
N ASN A 271 7.65 -12.45 10.71
CA ASN A 271 8.88 -12.80 11.42
C ASN A 271 9.94 -11.68 11.43
N VAL A 272 9.80 -10.66 10.58
CA VAL A 272 10.75 -9.54 10.53
C VAL A 272 10.13 -8.28 11.09
N SER A 273 8.84 -8.05 10.84
CA SER A 273 8.14 -6.85 11.24
C SER A 273 7.49 -6.98 12.62
N SER A 274 7.67 -5.99 13.47
CA SER A 274 6.94 -5.84 14.74
C SER A 274 5.43 -5.54 14.58
N ARG A 275 4.93 -5.36 13.35
CA ARG A 275 3.56 -4.89 13.08
C ARG A 275 2.46 -5.85 13.53
N LEU A 276 2.74 -7.15 13.61
CA LEU A 276 1.80 -8.17 14.04
C LEU A 276 2.06 -8.65 15.48
N GLU A 277 3.03 -8.07 16.16
CA GLU A 277 3.23 -8.33 17.58
C GLU A 277 1.95 -7.96 18.34
N SER A 278 1.40 -8.92 19.06
CA SER A 278 0.23 -8.70 19.90
C SER A 278 0.68 -8.05 21.20
N ASP A 279 0.02 -6.97 21.61
CA ASP A 279 0.22 -6.32 22.91
C ASP A 279 -0.08 -7.24 24.13
N GLY A 280 0.05 -8.56 23.98
CA GLY A 280 -0.21 -9.53 25.03
C GLY A 280 -1.67 -9.57 25.53
N THR A 281 -2.59 -8.97 24.78
CA THR A 281 -4.00 -8.92 25.15
C THR A 281 -4.63 -10.31 25.10
N GLY A 282 -5.22 -10.75 26.21
CA GLY A 282 -5.89 -12.03 26.30
C GLY A 282 -7.09 -12.13 25.35
N LEU A 283 -7.51 -13.36 25.00
CA LEU A 283 -8.65 -13.62 24.12
C LEU A 283 -9.92 -12.83 24.51
N LEU A 284 -10.16 -12.62 25.80
CA LEU A 284 -11.32 -11.87 26.29
C LEU A 284 -11.23 -10.39 25.93
N ASP A 285 -10.06 -9.76 26.03
CA ASP A 285 -9.86 -8.37 25.68
C ASP A 285 -9.94 -8.17 24.17
N PHE A 286 -9.39 -9.10 23.37
CA PHE A 286 -9.57 -9.13 21.93
C PHE A 286 -11.05 -9.22 21.53
N LEU A 287 -11.81 -10.13 22.12
CA LEU A 287 -13.26 -10.25 21.87
C LEU A 287 -13.98 -8.96 22.29
N ARG A 288 -13.61 -8.37 23.45
CA ARG A 288 -14.18 -7.10 23.90
C ARG A 288 -13.92 -5.99 22.90
N GLN A 289 -12.69 -5.89 22.37
CA GLN A 289 -12.34 -4.93 21.31
C GLN A 289 -13.19 -5.12 20.05
N CYS A 290 -13.36 -6.36 19.57
CA CYS A 290 -14.16 -6.68 18.40
C CYS A 290 -15.64 -6.26 18.50
N PHE A 291 -16.20 -6.25 19.69
CA PHE A 291 -17.65 -6.00 19.91
C PHE A 291 -17.94 -4.68 20.66
N THR A 292 -16.95 -3.90 21.03
CA THR A 292 -17.16 -2.57 21.58
C THR A 292 -17.53 -1.58 20.45
N PRO A 293 -18.70 -0.94 20.50
CA PRO A 293 -19.09 -0.02 19.42
C PRO A 293 -18.08 1.11 19.22
N TYR A 294 -17.95 1.55 17.99
CA TYR A 294 -17.17 2.75 17.65
C TYR A 294 -17.71 4.02 18.30
N SER A 295 -16.93 5.09 18.27
CA SER A 295 -17.37 6.41 18.75
C SER A 295 -18.55 6.97 17.93
N ARG A 296 -19.33 7.86 18.51
CA ARG A 296 -20.39 8.57 17.80
C ARG A 296 -19.88 9.31 16.57
N LYS A 297 -18.67 9.89 16.64
CA LYS A 297 -18.04 10.62 15.53
C LYS A 297 -17.77 9.70 14.34
N PHE A 298 -17.34 8.47 14.58
CA PHE A 298 -17.14 7.46 13.54
C PHE A 298 -18.44 7.15 12.78
N TYR A 299 -19.53 6.89 13.48
CA TYR A 299 -20.81 6.62 12.82
C TYR A 299 -21.33 7.82 12.02
N LEU A 300 -21.13 9.04 12.50
CA LEU A 300 -21.50 10.25 11.77
C LEU A 300 -20.65 10.43 10.52
N SER A 301 -19.34 10.16 10.59
CA SER A 301 -18.44 10.13 9.45
C SER A 301 -18.89 9.08 8.44
N MET A 302 -19.12 7.85 8.88
CA MET A 302 -19.59 6.75 8.04
C MET A 302 -20.88 7.10 7.28
N LEU A 303 -21.87 7.68 7.95
CA LEU A 303 -23.14 8.08 7.33
C LEU A 303 -22.96 9.19 6.29
N LYS A 304 -22.14 10.21 6.60
CA LYS A 304 -21.85 11.29 5.65
C LYS A 304 -21.08 10.76 4.44
N ARG A 305 -20.10 9.87 4.67
CA ARG A 305 -19.25 9.30 3.61
C ARG A 305 -19.94 8.27 2.71
N MET A 306 -21.19 7.92 2.98
CA MET A 306 -22.05 7.25 1.99
C MET A 306 -22.43 8.16 0.81
N PHE A 307 -22.50 9.48 1.01
CA PHE A 307 -22.93 10.48 0.03
C PHE A 307 -21.77 11.20 -0.66
N SER A 308 -20.64 11.34 0.02
CA SER A 308 -19.37 11.81 -0.55
C SER A 308 -18.21 11.32 0.30
N SER A 309 -17.14 10.86 -0.32
CA SER A 309 -15.91 10.44 0.37
C SER A 309 -15.18 11.60 1.07
N ASN A 310 -15.53 12.84 0.75
CA ASN A 310 -14.93 14.06 1.29
C ASN A 310 -15.69 14.66 2.48
N LEU A 311 -16.84 14.10 2.89
CA LEU A 311 -17.67 14.64 3.98
C LEU A 311 -17.23 14.22 5.40
N GLN A 312 -15.98 14.05 5.64
CA GLN A 312 -15.46 13.76 6.98
C GLN A 312 -15.39 15.03 7.83
N ASN A 313 -14.41 15.85 7.70
CA ASN A 313 -14.25 17.17 8.33
C ASN A 313 -13.44 18.11 7.42
N GLY A 314 -13.64 18.04 6.10
CA GLY A 314 -12.74 18.67 5.13
C GLY A 314 -11.38 17.96 5.15
N TYR A 315 -10.80 17.63 4.05
CA TYR A 315 -9.45 17.02 3.85
C TYR A 315 -8.76 16.41 5.07
N GLY A 316 -9.46 15.52 5.83
CA GLY A 316 -8.86 14.71 6.87
C GLY A 316 -8.34 15.46 8.09
N LEU A 317 -8.88 16.62 8.39
CA LEU A 317 -8.60 17.32 9.63
C LEU A 317 -9.42 16.74 10.79
N ALA A 318 -9.13 15.52 11.19
CA ALA A 318 -9.62 14.98 12.44
C ALA A 318 -8.80 15.61 13.57
N LYS A 319 -9.43 16.50 14.36
CA LYS A 319 -8.78 17.12 15.51
C LYS A 319 -8.61 16.16 16.67
N GLY A 320 -7.38 16.02 17.14
CA GLY A 320 -7.00 15.53 18.46
C GLY A 320 -6.67 14.04 18.59
N PRO A 321 -5.94 13.68 19.66
CA PRO A 321 -5.59 12.31 19.98
C PRO A 321 -6.86 11.56 20.38
N GLN A 322 -7.47 10.88 19.46
CA GLN A 322 -8.63 10.05 19.73
C GLN A 322 -8.33 8.65 19.23
N GLN A 323 -8.39 7.73 20.11
CA GLN A 323 -8.07 6.32 20.01
C GLN A 323 -8.69 5.57 18.81
N TYR A 324 -9.57 6.20 18.03
CA TYR A 324 -10.24 5.67 16.83
C TYR A 324 -10.68 6.77 15.85
N VAL A 325 -10.08 7.95 15.87
CA VAL A 325 -10.32 8.93 14.81
C VAL A 325 -9.35 8.62 13.72
N MET A 326 -9.89 7.97 12.72
CA MET A 326 -9.17 7.61 11.53
C MET A 326 -8.94 8.87 10.69
N ASN A 327 -7.91 8.85 9.92
CA ASN A 327 -7.59 9.90 8.96
C ASN A 327 -8.52 9.79 7.72
N TYR A 328 -8.31 10.66 6.75
CA TYR A 328 -9.07 10.69 5.50
C TYR A 328 -9.16 9.33 4.77
N TYR A 329 -8.13 8.50 4.85
CA TYR A 329 -8.10 7.18 4.22
C TYR A 329 -8.78 6.11 5.09
N GLU A 330 -8.52 6.09 6.39
CA GLU A 330 -8.94 5.01 7.27
C GLU A 330 -10.40 5.10 7.73
N ASP A 331 -11.04 6.26 7.65
CA ASP A 331 -12.50 6.37 7.86
C ASP A 331 -13.25 5.59 6.77
N PRO A 332 -14.42 4.98 7.08
CA PRO A 332 -15.14 4.15 6.13
C PRO A 332 -15.53 4.92 4.87
N VAL A 333 -14.88 4.63 3.75
CA VAL A 333 -15.24 5.21 2.45
C VAL A 333 -16.29 4.33 1.80
N LEU A 334 -17.54 4.78 1.79
CA LEU A 334 -18.69 4.01 1.29
C LEU A 334 -19.36 4.64 0.06
N PHE A 335 -18.79 5.73 -0.48
CA PHE A 335 -19.34 6.41 -1.65
C PHE A 335 -19.18 5.55 -2.92
N CYS A 336 -20.31 5.27 -3.57
CA CYS A 336 -20.36 4.65 -4.90
C CYS A 336 -21.12 5.51 -5.91
N SER A 337 -21.92 6.43 -5.46
CA SER A 337 -22.74 7.48 -6.03
C SER A 337 -23.94 7.68 -5.11
N THR A 338 -24.53 8.85 -5.12
CA THR A 338 -25.77 9.12 -4.36
C THR A 338 -26.90 8.17 -4.77
N LEU A 339 -26.99 7.83 -6.08
CA LEU A 339 -27.96 6.85 -6.57
C LEU A 339 -27.79 5.46 -5.94
N ALA A 340 -26.57 5.00 -5.72
CA ALA A 340 -26.33 3.69 -5.10
C ALA A 340 -26.91 3.63 -3.68
N VAL A 341 -26.80 4.71 -2.88
CA VAL A 341 -27.37 4.75 -1.52
C VAL A 341 -28.89 4.55 -1.56
N PHE A 342 -29.58 5.32 -2.41
CA PHE A 342 -31.03 5.19 -2.57
C PHE A 342 -31.43 3.76 -2.97
N LEU A 343 -30.74 3.17 -3.96
CA LEU A 343 -31.11 1.86 -4.49
C LEU A 343 -30.81 0.71 -3.51
N ASN A 344 -29.75 0.80 -2.73
CA ASN A 344 -29.42 -0.21 -1.73
C ASN A 344 -30.42 -0.22 -0.56
N VAL A 345 -30.86 0.96 -0.09
CA VAL A 345 -31.94 1.06 0.91
C VAL A 345 -33.27 0.52 0.34
N GLN A 346 -33.61 0.83 -0.91
CA GLN A 346 -34.78 0.31 -1.60
C GLN A 346 -34.74 -1.21 -1.76
N PHE A 347 -33.55 -1.80 -2.03
CA PHE A 347 -33.40 -3.23 -2.21
C PHE A 347 -33.93 -4.03 -1.02
N LEU A 348 -33.62 -3.64 0.18
CA LEU A 348 -34.09 -4.34 1.40
C LEU A 348 -35.63 -4.32 1.50
N ALA A 349 -36.27 -3.20 1.11
CA ALA A 349 -37.71 -3.08 1.13
C ALA A 349 -38.39 -3.93 0.03
N VAL A 350 -37.78 -4.02 -1.15
CA VAL A 350 -38.36 -4.78 -2.28
C VAL A 350 -38.00 -6.25 -2.26
N LEU A 351 -36.98 -6.67 -1.54
CA LEU A 351 -36.48 -8.06 -1.47
C LEU A 351 -37.57 -9.04 -1.08
N ARG A 352 -38.48 -8.64 -0.17
CA ARG A 352 -39.63 -9.47 0.25
C ARG A 352 -40.52 -9.81 -0.94
N LYS A 353 -40.70 -8.86 -1.89
CA LYS A 353 -41.60 -8.98 -3.06
C LYS A 353 -40.87 -9.47 -4.30
N ALA A 354 -39.57 -9.58 -4.27
CA ALA A 354 -38.75 -10.00 -5.42
C ALA A 354 -39.12 -11.43 -5.84
N ASP A 355 -39.05 -11.71 -7.13
CA ASP A 355 -39.21 -13.05 -7.69
C ASP A 355 -37.93 -13.86 -7.47
N MET A 356 -37.80 -14.35 -6.25
CA MET A 356 -36.68 -15.18 -5.75
C MET A 356 -37.21 -16.26 -4.82
N THR A 357 -36.50 -17.37 -4.71
CA THR A 357 -36.86 -18.45 -3.77
C THR A 357 -36.77 -17.98 -2.31
N LYS A 358 -37.54 -18.57 -1.43
CA LYS A 358 -37.51 -18.28 0.02
C LYS A 358 -36.10 -18.45 0.63
N ARG A 359 -35.31 -19.41 0.08
CA ARG A 359 -33.95 -19.67 0.49
C ARG A 359 -33.04 -18.50 0.11
N ALA A 360 -33.08 -18.08 -1.17
CA ALA A 360 -32.28 -16.96 -1.66
C ALA A 360 -32.57 -15.67 -0.87
N LYS A 361 -33.82 -15.38 -0.57
CA LYS A 361 -34.22 -14.21 0.25
C LYS A 361 -33.63 -14.30 1.67
N ARG A 362 -33.69 -15.49 2.32
CA ARG A 362 -33.10 -15.67 3.66
C ARG A 362 -31.59 -15.45 3.66
N VAL A 363 -30.89 -15.97 2.64
CA VAL A 363 -29.44 -15.77 2.49
C VAL A 363 -29.14 -14.29 2.31
N LEU A 364 -29.88 -13.56 1.47
CA LEU A 364 -29.65 -12.13 1.24
C LEU A 364 -29.92 -11.28 2.49
N TYR A 365 -30.96 -11.63 3.30
CA TYR A 365 -31.15 -10.99 4.62
C TYR A 365 -30.00 -11.31 5.58
N GLY A 366 -29.47 -12.54 5.56
CA GLY A 366 -28.30 -12.91 6.34
C GLY A 366 -27.05 -12.14 5.92
N VAL A 367 -26.83 -11.96 4.60
CA VAL A 367 -25.74 -11.13 4.07
C VAL A 367 -25.90 -9.67 4.50
N ALA A 368 -27.11 -9.10 4.42
CA ALA A 368 -27.38 -7.74 4.86
C ALA A 368 -27.12 -7.56 6.38
N ALA A 369 -27.51 -8.54 7.20
CA ALA A 369 -27.23 -8.54 8.64
C ALA A 369 -25.72 -8.63 8.92
N LEU A 370 -25.00 -9.49 8.20
CA LEU A 370 -23.54 -9.63 8.31
C LEU A 370 -22.82 -8.32 7.95
N ILE A 371 -23.23 -7.67 6.85
CA ILE A 371 -22.69 -6.36 6.47
C ILE A 371 -22.98 -5.33 7.56
N LEU A 372 -24.22 -5.27 8.07
CA LEU A 372 -24.58 -4.31 9.13
C LEU A 372 -23.75 -4.52 10.40
N VAL A 373 -23.60 -5.76 10.86
CA VAL A 373 -22.78 -6.09 12.03
C VAL A 373 -21.30 -5.77 11.77
N GLY A 374 -20.76 -6.20 10.63
CA GLY A 374 -19.36 -5.97 10.27
C GLY A 374 -18.99 -4.49 10.06
N THR A 375 -19.96 -3.65 9.70
CA THR A 375 -19.72 -2.18 9.56
C THR A 375 -20.04 -1.40 10.84
N ALA A 376 -21.01 -1.87 11.62
CA ALA A 376 -21.41 -1.23 12.88
C ALA A 376 -20.47 -1.56 14.05
N LEU A 377 -19.73 -2.65 13.98
CA LEU A 377 -18.81 -3.09 15.03
C LEU A 377 -17.39 -3.28 14.47
N PRO A 378 -16.35 -3.14 15.30
CA PRO A 378 -14.95 -3.32 14.89
C PRO A 378 -14.64 -4.68 14.29
N VAL A 379 -15.41 -5.72 14.63
CA VAL A 379 -15.20 -7.10 14.16
C VAL A 379 -14.98 -7.20 12.65
N GLY A 380 -15.67 -6.42 11.84
CA GLY A 380 -15.47 -6.42 10.39
C GLY A 380 -14.08 -5.92 10.00
N GLY A 381 -13.67 -4.76 10.52
CA GLY A 381 -12.35 -4.20 10.30
C GLY A 381 -11.22 -5.10 10.83
N THR A 382 -11.41 -5.67 12.02
CA THR A 382 -10.46 -6.59 12.66
C THR A 382 -10.28 -7.88 11.86
N VAL A 383 -11.38 -8.55 11.45
CA VAL A 383 -11.31 -9.79 10.65
C VAL A 383 -10.62 -9.56 9.31
N PHE A 384 -10.88 -8.45 8.63
CA PHE A 384 -10.23 -8.14 7.36
C PHE A 384 -8.81 -7.57 7.52
N ASN A 385 -8.35 -7.27 8.74
CA ASN A 385 -6.99 -6.80 9.04
C ASN A 385 -6.18 -7.83 9.85
N TYR A 386 -6.18 -9.10 9.46
CA TYR A 386 -5.43 -10.19 10.10
C TYR A 386 -5.72 -10.38 11.61
N PHE A 387 -6.92 -10.03 12.05
CA PHE A 387 -7.30 -10.07 13.47
C PHE A 387 -6.49 -9.11 14.37
N THR A 388 -5.96 -8.05 13.79
CA THR A 388 -5.30 -6.96 14.51
C THR A 388 -6.25 -5.76 14.70
N LEU A 389 -5.71 -4.54 14.87
CA LEU A 389 -6.50 -3.31 14.99
C LEU A 389 -7.50 -3.14 13.85
N PRO A 390 -8.75 -2.72 14.14
CA PRO A 390 -9.78 -2.59 13.13
C PRO A 390 -9.47 -1.47 12.13
N THR A 391 -9.36 -1.79 10.84
CA THR A 391 -9.21 -0.83 9.73
C THR A 391 -10.40 -0.91 8.78
N GLN A 392 -10.62 0.13 7.98
CA GLN A 392 -11.72 0.19 7.03
C GLN A 392 -11.26 -0.09 5.58
N ARG A 393 -10.08 -0.64 5.38
CA ARG A 393 -9.48 -0.95 4.07
C ARG A 393 -10.24 -2.00 3.27
N TYR A 394 -11.16 -2.75 3.90
CA TYR A 394 -12.01 -3.75 3.22
C TYR A 394 -13.24 -3.16 2.52
N THR A 395 -13.45 -1.84 2.56
CA THR A 395 -14.67 -1.20 2.00
C THR A 395 -14.85 -1.43 0.50
N PHE A 396 -13.79 -1.75 -0.27
CA PHE A 396 -13.92 -2.19 -1.67
C PHE A 396 -14.82 -3.43 -1.84
N VAL A 397 -14.86 -4.32 -0.84
CA VAL A 397 -15.77 -5.49 -0.82
C VAL A 397 -17.22 -5.01 -0.72
N LEU A 398 -17.50 -4.08 0.19
CA LEU A 398 -18.83 -3.52 0.39
C LEU A 398 -19.32 -2.79 -0.85
N MET A 399 -18.47 -1.99 -1.49
CA MET A 399 -18.79 -1.28 -2.72
C MET A 399 -19.11 -2.22 -3.87
N THR A 400 -18.38 -3.33 -3.98
CA THR A 400 -18.69 -4.38 -4.97
C THR A 400 -20.09 -4.95 -4.76
N VAL A 401 -20.49 -5.22 -3.51
CA VAL A 401 -21.84 -5.71 -3.17
C VAL A 401 -22.89 -4.63 -3.46
N PHE A 402 -22.65 -3.39 -3.01
CA PHE A 402 -23.61 -2.28 -3.20
C PHE A 402 -23.89 -2.00 -4.69
N LEU A 403 -22.86 -2.08 -5.53
CA LEU A 403 -23.01 -1.86 -6.95
C LEU A 403 -23.60 -3.08 -7.67
N LEU A 404 -23.36 -4.31 -7.20
CA LEU A 404 -24.09 -5.48 -7.70
C LEU A 404 -25.61 -5.37 -7.42
N LEU A 405 -25.98 -4.93 -6.23
CA LEU A 405 -27.37 -4.68 -5.85
C LEU A 405 -27.97 -3.51 -6.65
N MET A 406 -27.20 -2.45 -6.91
CA MET A 406 -27.61 -1.34 -7.76
C MET A 406 -27.92 -1.81 -9.19
N ALA A 407 -27.12 -2.70 -9.79
CA ALA A 407 -27.40 -3.27 -11.10
C ALA A 407 -28.72 -4.03 -11.12
N TRP A 408 -28.97 -4.83 -10.08
CA TRP A 408 -30.24 -5.55 -9.92
C TRP A 408 -31.42 -4.60 -9.75
N MET A 409 -31.31 -3.60 -8.89
CA MET A 409 -32.37 -2.61 -8.65
C MET A 409 -32.70 -1.81 -9.89
N ARG A 410 -31.72 -1.44 -10.70
CA ARG A 410 -31.93 -0.73 -11.97
C ARG A 410 -32.76 -1.57 -12.95
N ASP A 411 -32.47 -2.85 -13.08
CA ASP A 411 -33.27 -3.75 -13.91
C ASP A 411 -34.66 -4.01 -13.33
N TYR A 412 -34.78 -4.07 -12.00
CA TYR A 412 -36.08 -4.13 -11.33
C TYR A 412 -36.95 -2.91 -11.66
N MET A 413 -36.41 -1.72 -11.59
CA MET A 413 -37.09 -0.48 -11.96
C MET A 413 -37.47 -0.46 -13.47
N ARG A 414 -36.56 -0.90 -14.35
CA ARG A 414 -36.81 -0.98 -15.80
C ARG A 414 -37.99 -1.88 -16.11
N LYS A 415 -38.21 -2.95 -15.36
CA LYS A 415 -39.33 -3.88 -15.52
C LYS A 415 -40.64 -3.42 -14.83
N GLY A 416 -40.71 -2.17 -14.37
CA GLY A 416 -41.90 -1.59 -13.73
C GLY A 416 -41.97 -1.86 -12.23
N GLY A 417 -40.88 -2.27 -11.61
CA GLY A 417 -40.78 -2.50 -10.16
C GLY A 417 -41.20 -1.27 -9.34
N LYS A 418 -41.94 -1.51 -8.27
CA LYS A 418 -42.43 -0.44 -7.37
C LYS A 418 -41.41 -0.12 -6.30
N LEU A 419 -41.14 1.16 -6.09
CA LEU A 419 -40.28 1.69 -5.04
C LEU A 419 -41.12 2.12 -3.82
N ASN A 420 -40.45 2.26 -2.67
CA ASN A 420 -41.04 2.78 -1.45
C ASN A 420 -40.74 4.26 -1.31
N LEU A 421 -41.75 5.11 -1.45
CA LEU A 421 -41.64 6.57 -1.38
C LEU A 421 -41.12 7.05 -0.02
N VAL A 422 -41.57 6.44 1.10
CA VAL A 422 -41.12 6.83 2.43
C VAL A 422 -39.59 6.69 2.58
N LEU A 423 -39.02 5.61 2.03
CA LEU A 423 -37.57 5.41 2.04
C LEU A 423 -36.85 6.40 1.13
N ILE A 424 -37.44 6.81 0.00
CA ILE A 424 -36.86 7.87 -0.83
C ILE A 424 -36.77 9.16 -0.02
N LEU A 425 -37.86 9.56 0.62
CA LEU A 425 -37.90 10.77 1.45
C LEU A 425 -36.93 10.72 2.63
N ALA A 426 -36.85 9.56 3.32
CA ALA A 426 -35.92 9.37 4.43
C ALA A 426 -34.45 9.49 3.99
N VAL A 427 -34.06 8.86 2.86
CA VAL A 427 -32.70 8.99 2.31
C VAL A 427 -32.43 10.39 1.83
N THR A 428 -33.43 11.09 1.24
CA THR A 428 -33.30 12.49 0.84
C THR A 428 -33.06 13.41 2.05
N ALA A 429 -33.75 13.19 3.16
CA ALA A 429 -33.54 13.95 4.39
C ALA A 429 -32.14 13.70 4.99
N LEU A 430 -31.70 12.44 5.03
CA LEU A 430 -30.36 12.08 5.48
C LEU A 430 -29.26 12.67 4.59
N MET A 431 -29.44 12.63 3.28
CA MET A 431 -28.56 13.24 2.29
C MET A 431 -28.49 14.77 2.48
N GLY A 432 -29.65 15.43 2.63
CA GLY A 432 -29.72 16.88 2.87
C GLY A 432 -29.00 17.29 4.15
N TRP A 433 -29.17 16.51 5.22
CA TRP A 433 -28.40 16.70 6.45
C TRP A 433 -26.89 16.53 6.23
N ALA A 434 -26.47 15.47 5.55
CA ALA A 434 -25.05 15.21 5.31
C ALA A 434 -24.39 16.34 4.49
N TYR A 435 -25.04 16.80 3.42
CA TYR A 435 -24.52 17.88 2.58
C TYR A 435 -24.57 19.23 3.26
N TRP A 436 -25.61 19.50 4.09
CA TRP A 436 -25.65 20.72 4.90
C TRP A 436 -24.49 20.76 5.90
N CYS A 437 -24.26 19.68 6.64
CA CYS A 437 -23.09 19.58 7.54
C CYS A 437 -21.77 19.78 6.77
N GLY A 438 -21.63 19.21 5.59
CA GLY A 438 -20.43 19.37 4.75
C GLY A 438 -20.26 20.82 4.28
N TYR A 439 -21.33 21.49 3.88
CA TYR A 439 -21.28 22.88 3.44
C TYR A 439 -20.86 23.85 4.56
N GLU A 440 -21.38 23.65 5.77
CA GLU A 440 -21.01 24.45 6.96
C GLU A 440 -19.54 24.20 7.38
N GLN A 441 -19.04 22.99 7.17
CA GLN A 441 -17.67 22.61 7.52
C GLN A 441 -16.65 22.93 6.43
N ALA A 442 -17.10 23.25 5.21
CA ALA A 442 -16.20 23.52 4.09
C ALA A 442 -15.48 24.87 4.25
N GLY A 443 -14.17 24.82 4.44
CA GLY A 443 -13.32 26.01 4.57
C GLY A 443 -13.12 26.76 3.24
N PHE A 444 -13.19 26.07 2.10
CA PHE A 444 -12.89 26.62 0.77
C PHE A 444 -14.14 26.75 -0.10
N GLN A 445 -14.18 27.78 -0.94
CA GLN A 445 -15.31 28.07 -1.82
C GLN A 445 -15.54 26.97 -2.86
N GLU A 446 -14.47 26.36 -3.38
CA GLU A 446 -14.52 25.26 -4.34
C GLU A 446 -15.25 24.04 -3.75
N TYR A 447 -15.00 23.74 -2.49
CA TYR A 447 -15.70 22.69 -1.74
C TYR A 447 -17.20 22.96 -1.64
N ARG A 448 -17.57 24.18 -1.29
CA ARG A 448 -18.98 24.58 -1.24
C ARG A 448 -19.65 24.39 -2.59
N THR A 449 -18.96 24.77 -3.67
CA THR A 449 -19.44 24.57 -5.05
C THR A 449 -19.66 23.09 -5.37
N ASN A 450 -18.70 22.23 -5.01
CA ASN A 450 -18.84 20.79 -5.22
C ASN A 450 -20.01 20.20 -4.41
N ILE A 451 -20.15 20.58 -3.14
CA ILE A 451 -21.29 20.14 -2.31
C ILE A 451 -22.64 20.60 -2.91
N LEU A 452 -22.70 21.79 -3.47
CA LEU A 452 -23.89 22.24 -4.18
C LEU A 452 -24.20 21.39 -5.41
N ILE A 453 -23.19 21.05 -6.22
CA ILE A 453 -23.37 20.13 -7.37
C ILE A 453 -23.85 18.76 -6.89
N LEU A 454 -23.26 18.20 -5.84
CA LEU A 454 -23.69 16.94 -5.23
C LEU A 454 -25.13 17.03 -4.70
N THR A 455 -25.51 18.16 -4.10
CA THR A 455 -26.86 18.42 -3.62
C THR A 455 -27.88 18.44 -4.75
N VAL A 456 -27.60 19.21 -5.82
CA VAL A 456 -28.45 19.27 -7.01
C VAL A 456 -28.62 17.89 -7.67
N THR A 457 -27.52 17.18 -7.89
CA THR A 457 -27.57 15.82 -8.48
C THR A 457 -28.29 14.82 -7.58
N GLY A 458 -28.17 14.96 -6.27
CA GLY A 458 -28.89 14.17 -5.29
C GLY A 458 -30.40 14.43 -5.30
N ILE A 459 -30.81 15.71 -5.36
CA ILE A 459 -32.23 16.12 -5.47
C ILE A 459 -32.81 15.59 -6.80
N LEU A 460 -32.11 15.78 -7.92
CA LEU A 460 -32.54 15.25 -9.22
C LEU A 460 -32.71 13.72 -9.20
N THR A 461 -31.82 13.01 -8.54
CA THR A 461 -31.94 11.57 -8.31
C THR A 461 -33.21 11.23 -7.51
N ALA A 462 -33.48 11.94 -6.41
CA ALA A 462 -34.66 11.73 -5.59
C ALA A 462 -35.97 12.04 -6.37
N VAL A 463 -35.97 13.12 -7.16
CA VAL A 463 -37.11 13.47 -8.04
C VAL A 463 -37.35 12.37 -9.08
N CYS A 464 -36.33 11.91 -9.77
CA CYS A 464 -36.44 10.81 -10.75
C CYS A 464 -36.99 9.53 -10.11
N LEU A 465 -36.49 9.15 -8.93
CA LEU A 465 -36.98 7.97 -8.19
C LEU A 465 -38.44 8.15 -7.75
N THR A 466 -38.82 9.35 -7.32
CA THR A 466 -40.20 9.68 -6.96
C THR A 466 -41.13 9.56 -8.17
N LEU A 467 -40.72 10.10 -9.32
CA LEU A 467 -41.48 9.97 -10.57
C LEU A 467 -41.68 8.49 -10.95
N LEU A 468 -40.64 7.65 -10.77
CA LEU A 468 -40.72 6.21 -11.04
C LEU A 468 -41.69 5.46 -10.10
N CYS A 469 -42.10 6.03 -8.97
CA CYS A 469 -43.15 5.46 -8.11
C CYS A 469 -44.54 5.55 -8.75
N PHE A 470 -44.80 6.58 -9.54
CA PHE A 470 -46.12 6.89 -10.10
C PHE A 470 -46.28 6.51 -11.57
N LEU A 471 -45.17 6.53 -12.32
CA LEU A 471 -45.21 6.27 -13.77
C LEU A 471 -45.31 4.77 -14.07
N LYS A 472 -46.23 4.40 -14.96
CA LYS A 472 -46.44 3.02 -15.41
C LYS A 472 -45.85 2.76 -16.79
N ASP A 473 -45.76 3.76 -17.65
CA ASP A 473 -45.26 3.65 -19.01
C ASP A 473 -43.76 3.27 -19.00
N ILE A 474 -43.45 2.15 -19.67
CA ILE A 474 -42.10 1.59 -19.71
C ILE A 474 -41.15 2.47 -20.55
N GLN A 475 -41.64 3.14 -21.57
CA GLN A 475 -40.79 4.02 -22.41
C GLN A 475 -40.37 5.25 -21.62
N ILE A 476 -41.31 5.91 -20.93
CA ILE A 476 -41.01 7.06 -20.06
C ILE A 476 -40.07 6.66 -18.92
N ARG A 477 -40.29 5.50 -18.29
CA ARG A 477 -39.41 4.95 -17.29
C ARG A 477 -37.98 4.77 -17.80
N ASN A 478 -37.78 4.27 -19.01
CA ASN A 478 -36.47 4.11 -19.63
C ASN A 478 -35.78 5.46 -19.88
N VAL A 479 -36.54 6.49 -20.27
CA VAL A 479 -36.02 7.85 -20.43
C VAL A 479 -35.52 8.38 -19.06
N ILE A 480 -36.33 8.26 -17.98
CA ILE A 480 -35.94 8.68 -16.66
C ILE A 480 -34.69 7.92 -16.16
N LEU A 481 -34.60 6.62 -16.40
CA LEU A 481 -33.41 5.83 -16.10
C LEU A 481 -32.18 6.26 -16.90
N GLY A 482 -32.39 6.79 -18.13
CA GLY A 482 -31.32 7.44 -18.92
C GLY A 482 -30.87 8.76 -18.28
N VAL A 483 -31.79 9.64 -17.90
CA VAL A 483 -31.52 10.89 -17.20
C VAL A 483 -30.75 10.62 -15.89
N MET A 484 -31.23 9.64 -15.10
CA MET A 484 -30.51 9.21 -13.89
C MET A 484 -29.07 8.76 -14.16
N GLY A 485 -28.83 8.14 -15.32
CA GLY A 485 -27.46 7.77 -15.75
C GLY A 485 -26.58 9.01 -15.96
N VAL A 486 -27.11 10.05 -16.60
CA VAL A 486 -26.38 11.32 -16.77
C VAL A 486 -26.14 12.02 -15.44
N VAL A 487 -27.17 12.08 -14.57
CA VAL A 487 -27.06 12.65 -13.23
C VAL A 487 -25.99 11.93 -12.40
N LEU A 488 -25.92 10.60 -12.49
CA LEU A 488 -24.88 9.79 -11.83
C LEU A 488 -23.50 10.16 -12.36
N VAL A 489 -23.31 10.32 -13.67
CA VAL A 489 -22.03 10.72 -14.25
C VAL A 489 -21.57 12.05 -13.67
N VAL A 490 -22.44 13.06 -13.64
CA VAL A 490 -22.13 14.37 -13.06
C VAL A 490 -21.78 14.25 -11.56
N ASN A 491 -22.58 13.48 -10.81
CA ASN A 491 -22.35 13.24 -9.37
C ASN A 491 -20.97 12.64 -9.10
N VAL A 492 -20.60 11.59 -9.81
CA VAL A 492 -19.33 10.86 -9.61
C VAL A 492 -18.14 11.67 -10.14
N VAL A 493 -18.28 12.41 -11.24
CA VAL A 493 -17.21 13.27 -11.77
C VAL A 493 -16.94 14.45 -10.85
N SER A 494 -17.98 15.06 -10.28
CA SER A 494 -17.83 16.12 -9.29
C SER A 494 -17.10 15.62 -8.05
N GLU A 495 -17.48 14.44 -7.56
CA GLU A 495 -16.79 13.81 -6.43
C GLU A 495 -15.32 13.55 -6.74
N GLY A 496 -15.01 12.94 -7.90
CA GLY A 496 -13.64 12.69 -8.32
C GLY A 496 -12.82 13.98 -8.47
N GLY A 497 -13.44 15.05 -9.00
CA GLY A 497 -12.83 16.37 -9.04
C GLY A 497 -12.44 16.86 -7.65
N THR A 498 -13.33 16.73 -6.67
CA THR A 498 -13.05 17.13 -5.28
C THR A 498 -11.87 16.37 -4.68
N ASN A 499 -11.70 15.09 -5.00
CA ASN A 499 -10.60 14.28 -4.45
C ASN A 499 -9.22 14.63 -5.03
N TYR A 500 -9.15 15.19 -6.25
CA TYR A 500 -7.88 15.36 -6.96
C TYR A 500 -7.55 16.81 -7.31
N GLN A 501 -8.53 17.71 -7.26
CA GLN A 501 -8.29 19.13 -7.52
C GLN A 501 -7.98 19.87 -6.21
N ASN A 502 -7.23 20.95 -6.32
CA ASN A 502 -6.81 21.77 -5.17
C ASN A 502 -6.02 20.98 -4.10
N ARG A 503 -5.24 19.98 -4.52
CA ARG A 503 -4.33 19.23 -3.65
C ARG A 503 -2.97 19.92 -3.60
N VAL A 504 -2.27 19.80 -2.48
CA VAL A 504 -0.85 20.15 -2.41
C VAL A 504 -0.06 19.02 -3.04
N THR A 505 0.57 19.31 -4.17
CA THR A 505 1.27 18.31 -4.98
C THR A 505 2.64 18.81 -5.41
N MET A 506 3.51 17.87 -5.73
CA MET A 506 4.77 18.17 -6.38
C MET A 506 4.54 18.70 -7.80
N LYS A 507 5.34 19.63 -8.22
CA LYS A 507 5.24 20.26 -9.54
C LYS A 507 6.20 19.62 -10.55
N LYS A 508 5.79 19.61 -11.82
CA LYS A 508 6.69 19.26 -12.94
C LYS A 508 7.83 20.28 -13.03
N THR A 509 8.92 19.93 -13.72
CA THR A 509 10.00 20.89 -14.06
C THR A 509 9.47 22.02 -14.93
N ASP A 510 10.10 23.18 -14.85
CA ASP A 510 9.79 24.37 -15.66
C ASP A 510 8.37 24.95 -15.41
N VAL A 511 7.95 24.93 -14.15
CA VAL A 511 6.69 25.55 -13.75
C VAL A 511 6.78 27.08 -13.96
N PRO A 512 5.80 27.71 -14.64
CA PRO A 512 5.77 29.16 -14.78
C PRO A 512 5.79 29.86 -13.42
N ALA A 513 6.58 30.91 -13.30
CA ALA A 513 6.72 31.69 -12.06
C ALA A 513 5.37 32.16 -11.49
N GLU A 514 4.42 32.48 -12.36
CA GLU A 514 3.05 32.88 -11.99
C GLU A 514 2.30 31.77 -11.19
N VAL A 515 2.51 30.51 -11.55
CA VAL A 515 1.89 29.37 -10.82
C VAL A 515 2.53 29.22 -9.44
N MET A 516 3.85 29.38 -9.35
CA MET A 516 4.55 29.34 -8.06
C MET A 516 4.13 30.51 -7.16
N VAL A 517 3.87 31.70 -7.73
CA VAL A 517 3.33 32.84 -6.99
C VAL A 517 1.95 32.54 -6.41
N GLN A 518 1.05 31.92 -7.19
CA GLN A 518 -0.28 31.53 -6.71
C GLN A 518 -0.21 30.50 -5.59
N GLU A 519 0.63 29.48 -5.72
CA GLU A 519 0.83 28.48 -4.66
C GLU A 519 1.45 29.09 -3.40
N THR A 520 2.42 30.01 -3.57
CA THR A 520 3.01 30.76 -2.46
C THR A 520 1.98 31.66 -1.77
N GLN A 521 1.12 32.35 -2.52
CA GLN A 521 0.03 33.14 -1.97
C GLN A 521 -0.93 32.26 -1.16
N ARG A 522 -1.37 31.13 -1.70
CA ARG A 522 -2.22 30.18 -1.01
C ARG A 522 -1.56 29.66 0.28
N TYR A 523 -0.27 29.36 0.23
CA TYR A 523 0.50 28.96 1.40
C TYR A 523 0.54 30.06 2.46
N GLU A 524 0.78 31.32 2.08
CA GLU A 524 0.77 32.47 3.00
C GLU A 524 -0.63 32.70 3.60
N GLU A 525 -1.70 32.54 2.82
CA GLU A 525 -3.08 32.58 3.33
C GLU A 525 -3.33 31.51 4.38
N MET A 526 -2.84 30.28 4.17
CA MET A 526 -2.92 29.21 5.14
C MET A 526 -2.10 29.52 6.39
N ARG A 527 -0.88 30.04 6.23
CA ARG A 527 0.03 30.38 7.34
C ARG A 527 -0.49 31.51 8.21
N THR A 528 -1.23 32.45 7.64
CA THR A 528 -1.84 33.60 8.34
C THR A 528 -3.26 33.32 8.85
N SER A 529 -3.80 32.12 8.62
CA SER A 529 -5.14 31.75 9.07
C SER A 529 -5.27 31.77 10.60
N ASP A 530 -6.40 32.25 11.08
CA ASP A 530 -6.77 32.18 12.50
C ASP A 530 -7.08 30.73 12.96
N ASP A 531 -7.32 29.81 12.01
CA ASP A 531 -7.49 28.39 12.31
C ASP A 531 -6.12 27.75 12.55
N LYS A 532 -5.89 27.38 13.79
CA LYS A 532 -4.61 26.76 14.24
C LYS A 532 -4.22 25.52 13.43
N GLU A 533 -5.20 24.78 12.93
CA GLU A 533 -4.99 23.57 12.19
C GLU A 533 -4.58 23.85 10.74
N ILE A 534 -5.17 24.86 10.12
CA ILE A 534 -4.75 25.35 8.79
C ILE A 534 -3.32 25.92 8.87
N LYS A 535 -3.04 26.69 9.93
CA LYS A 535 -1.71 27.25 10.18
C LYS A 535 -0.65 26.17 10.38
N TYR A 536 -0.94 25.16 11.20
CA TYR A 536 -0.02 24.02 11.42
C TYR A 536 0.25 23.25 10.13
N ARG A 537 -0.76 23.07 9.27
CA ARG A 537 -0.57 22.49 7.94
C ARG A 537 0.36 23.31 7.07
N ALA A 538 0.22 24.61 7.08
CA ALA A 538 1.08 25.49 6.31
C ALA A 538 2.57 25.38 6.72
N GLU A 539 2.84 25.08 7.97
CA GLU A 539 4.20 24.84 8.46
C GLU A 539 4.81 23.55 7.90
N ILE A 540 3.96 22.49 7.73
CA ILE A 540 4.40 21.20 7.22
C ILE A 540 4.35 21.13 5.68
N GLU A 541 3.35 21.75 5.06
CA GLU A 541 3.02 21.62 3.63
C GLU A 541 3.60 22.76 2.78
N LYS A 542 4.80 23.23 3.08
CA LYS A 542 5.47 24.27 2.30
C LYS A 542 5.61 23.86 0.82
N PRO A 543 5.21 24.70 -0.16
CA PRO A 543 5.40 24.37 -1.57
C PRO A 543 6.87 24.14 -1.90
N GLN A 544 7.20 22.98 -2.45
CA GLN A 544 8.55 22.61 -2.85
C GLN A 544 8.59 22.25 -4.32
N ASP A 545 9.64 22.70 -5.01
CA ASP A 545 9.95 22.21 -6.35
C ASP A 545 10.70 20.89 -6.25
N PHE A 546 9.90 19.82 -6.22
CA PHE A 546 10.38 18.47 -6.02
C PHE A 546 11.50 18.06 -6.98
N PHE A 547 11.35 18.38 -8.25
CA PHE A 547 12.35 17.96 -9.23
C PHE A 547 13.70 18.61 -9.01
N ARG A 548 13.73 19.88 -8.60
CA ARG A 548 14.99 20.55 -8.28
C ARG A 548 15.63 19.99 -7.02
N GLU A 549 14.83 19.69 -6.02
CA GLU A 549 15.34 19.19 -4.75
C GLU A 549 15.78 17.73 -4.82
N MET A 550 14.98 16.89 -5.50
CA MET A 550 15.24 15.45 -5.58
C MET A 550 16.38 15.10 -6.54
N TYR A 551 16.51 15.82 -7.65
CA TYR A 551 17.49 15.54 -8.69
C TYR A 551 18.52 16.67 -8.83
N ARG A 552 18.98 17.20 -7.70
CA ARG A 552 20.06 18.20 -7.68
C ARG A 552 21.34 17.64 -8.29
N VAL A 553 21.88 18.36 -9.26
CA VAL A 553 23.13 17.97 -9.93
C VAL A 553 24.29 17.96 -8.92
N ASP A 554 24.37 18.95 -8.03
CA ASP A 554 25.40 19.06 -7.01
C ASP A 554 25.40 17.88 -6.02
N LEU A 555 24.22 17.33 -5.64
CA LEU A 555 24.17 16.12 -4.82
C LEU A 555 24.75 14.92 -5.56
N ALA A 556 24.37 14.71 -6.83
CA ALA A 556 24.90 13.63 -7.64
C ALA A 556 26.42 13.75 -7.81
N ASP A 557 26.92 14.97 -8.02
CA ASP A 557 28.35 15.25 -8.13
C ASP A 557 29.08 14.98 -6.81
N CYS A 558 28.51 15.35 -5.66
CA CYS A 558 29.04 15.00 -4.32
C CYS A 558 29.16 13.47 -4.14
N LEU A 559 28.10 12.75 -4.47
CA LEU A 559 28.09 11.30 -4.31
C LEU A 559 29.09 10.62 -5.25
N ASN A 560 29.26 11.12 -6.48
CA ASN A 560 30.27 10.62 -7.41
C ASN A 560 31.67 10.92 -6.90
N TYR A 561 31.91 12.13 -6.40
CA TYR A 561 33.20 12.53 -5.79
C TYR A 561 33.58 11.58 -4.64
N LEU A 562 32.62 11.29 -3.74
CA LEU A 562 32.85 10.36 -2.62
C LEU A 562 33.14 8.94 -3.09
N LYS A 563 32.41 8.42 -4.09
CA LYS A 563 32.63 7.06 -4.64
C LYS A 563 34.00 6.91 -5.29
N GLU A 564 34.54 7.97 -5.92
CA GLU A 564 35.88 7.97 -6.52
C GLU A 564 36.98 8.04 -5.45
N LYS A 565 36.70 8.72 -4.35
CA LYS A 565 37.69 8.97 -3.29
C LYS A 565 37.75 7.84 -2.27
N ASP A 566 36.62 7.22 -1.95
CA ASP A 566 36.50 6.20 -0.90
C ASP A 566 35.80 4.95 -1.45
N PRO A 567 36.52 3.84 -1.67
CA PRO A 567 35.96 2.59 -2.13
C PRO A 567 35.37 1.71 -1.01
N THR A 568 35.46 2.13 0.27
CA THR A 568 34.99 1.35 1.40
C THR A 568 33.47 1.39 1.55
N PHE A 569 32.91 0.55 2.43
CA PHE A 569 31.50 0.62 2.76
C PHE A 569 31.28 1.73 3.82
N TYR A 570 30.75 2.85 3.43
CA TYR A 570 30.39 3.97 4.30
C TYR A 570 28.94 4.39 4.09
N ARG A 571 28.42 5.19 5.01
CA ARG A 571 27.11 5.86 4.93
C ARG A 571 27.28 7.37 4.84
N VAL A 572 26.28 8.02 4.27
CA VAL A 572 26.18 9.47 4.10
C VAL A 572 24.85 9.94 4.70
N GLU A 573 24.90 11.03 5.45
CA GLU A 573 23.68 11.72 5.90
C GLU A 573 23.76 13.21 5.59
N LYS A 574 22.68 13.95 5.88
CA LYS A 574 22.57 15.37 5.56
C LYS A 574 22.12 16.15 6.78
N ASP A 575 22.59 17.39 6.91
CA ASP A 575 22.15 18.35 7.92
C ASP A 575 20.96 19.22 7.45
N TYR A 576 20.40 18.92 6.28
CA TYR A 576 19.29 19.64 5.70
C TYR A 576 18.24 18.70 5.12
N ILE A 577 17.00 19.18 5.08
CA ILE A 577 15.91 18.45 4.44
C ILE A 577 15.94 18.78 2.94
N SER A 578 16.17 17.76 2.12
CA SER A 578 15.95 17.86 0.67
C SER A 578 14.98 16.80 0.24
N GLY A 579 13.79 17.22 -0.08
CA GLY A 579 12.78 16.29 -0.51
C GLY A 579 12.04 15.66 0.64
N THR A 580 12.39 14.47 1.08
CA THR A 580 11.73 13.78 2.21
C THR A 580 12.56 13.85 3.47
N VAL A 581 11.88 13.71 4.60
CA VAL A 581 12.54 13.71 5.91
C VAL A 581 13.30 12.41 6.18
N SER A 582 12.84 11.29 5.62
CA SER A 582 13.29 9.96 6.05
C SER A 582 13.71 9.01 4.94
N MET A 583 13.39 9.27 3.66
CA MET A 583 13.56 8.31 2.57
C MET A 583 14.31 8.86 1.35
N ASP A 584 14.93 10.00 1.49
CA ASP A 584 15.65 10.62 0.40
C ASP A 584 16.88 9.83 -0.06
N SER A 585 17.55 9.10 0.86
CA SER A 585 18.64 8.18 0.53
C SER A 585 18.22 7.12 -0.49
N SER A 586 17.05 6.49 -0.31
CA SER A 586 16.50 5.54 -1.29
C SER A 586 16.25 6.20 -2.65
N GLY A 587 15.61 7.37 -2.66
CA GLY A 587 15.30 8.10 -3.88
C GLY A 587 16.51 8.65 -4.60
N GLN A 588 17.52 9.11 -3.87
CA GLN A 588 18.72 9.79 -4.39
C GLN A 588 19.90 8.82 -4.59
N GLY A 589 19.78 7.56 -4.14
CA GLY A 589 20.74 6.50 -4.45
C GLY A 589 22.05 6.57 -3.64
N TYR A 590 21.96 6.87 -2.34
CA TYR A 590 23.08 6.76 -1.41
C TYR A 590 22.69 5.94 -0.17
N ARG A 591 23.66 5.47 0.59
CA ARG A 591 23.44 4.69 1.80
C ARG A 591 23.31 5.64 2.98
N GLY A 592 22.07 5.86 3.45
CA GLY A 592 21.76 6.65 4.65
C GLY A 592 21.34 5.75 5.80
N ILE A 593 20.97 6.35 6.93
CA ILE A 593 20.39 5.65 8.08
C ILE A 593 18.90 5.95 8.31
N SER A 594 18.44 7.08 7.82
CA SER A 594 17.04 7.49 7.96
C SER A 594 16.08 6.61 7.13
N THR A 595 14.91 6.28 7.67
CA THR A 595 13.91 5.47 6.96
C THR A 595 12.48 5.80 7.39
N TYR A 596 11.53 5.62 6.45
CA TYR A 596 10.11 5.50 6.71
C TYR A 596 9.57 4.21 6.14
N ASN A 597 9.22 3.27 7.03
CA ASN A 597 8.80 1.97 6.58
C ASN A 597 7.63 1.41 7.41
N SER A 598 6.48 1.24 6.77
CA SER A 598 5.30 0.66 7.44
C SER A 598 5.50 -0.79 7.92
N VAL A 599 6.54 -1.47 7.45
CA VAL A 599 6.94 -2.84 7.82
C VAL A 599 8.43 -2.80 8.17
N MET A 600 8.77 -2.02 9.20
CA MET A 600 10.14 -1.86 9.70
C MET A 600 10.64 -3.18 10.31
N ASN A 601 11.95 -3.43 10.20
CA ASN A 601 12.60 -4.52 10.90
C ASN A 601 12.44 -4.33 12.42
N GLY A 602 11.86 -5.33 13.10
CA GLY A 602 11.53 -5.27 14.52
C GLY A 602 12.75 -5.14 15.41
N ASN A 603 13.87 -5.80 15.06
CA ASN A 603 15.11 -5.75 15.83
C ASN A 603 15.72 -4.33 15.80
N VAL A 604 15.80 -3.71 14.62
CA VAL A 604 16.28 -2.31 14.50
C VAL A 604 15.35 -1.35 15.23
N LYS A 605 14.03 -1.57 15.13
CA LYS A 605 13.06 -0.76 15.86
C LYS A 605 13.29 -0.86 17.37
N GLU A 606 13.50 -2.06 17.91
CA GLU A 606 13.77 -2.31 19.34
C GLU A 606 15.07 -1.64 19.78
N PHE A 607 16.14 -1.71 18.95
CA PHE A 607 17.38 -0.98 19.21
C PHE A 607 17.15 0.53 19.31
N VAL A 608 16.44 1.12 18.36
CA VAL A 608 16.15 2.56 18.36
C VAL A 608 15.25 2.93 19.55
N GLU A 609 14.24 2.12 19.89
CA GLU A 609 13.37 2.34 21.07
C GLU A 609 14.14 2.28 22.38
N THR A 610 15.15 1.41 22.47
CA THR A 610 15.95 1.20 23.67
C THR A 610 17.04 2.27 23.84
N CYS A 611 17.82 2.51 22.78
CA CYS A 611 19.04 3.31 22.91
C CYS A 611 18.89 4.75 22.39
N TYR A 612 18.04 4.99 21.37
CA TYR A 612 17.93 6.28 20.67
C TYR A 612 16.48 6.65 20.33
N PRO A 613 15.54 6.67 21.29
CA PRO A 613 14.13 6.93 21.04
C PRO A 613 13.87 8.30 20.42
N GLU A 614 14.77 9.28 20.58
CA GLU A 614 14.69 10.60 19.96
C GLU A 614 14.81 10.59 18.43
N LEU A 615 15.33 9.52 17.83
CA LEU A 615 15.37 9.38 16.37
C LEU A 615 13.98 9.20 15.75
N PHE A 616 13.00 8.73 16.52
CA PHE A 616 11.65 8.56 16.00
C PHE A 616 11.01 9.90 15.68
N PHE A 617 10.39 9.95 14.52
CA PHE A 617 9.63 11.09 14.04
C PHE A 617 8.14 10.74 14.02
N ALA A 618 7.32 11.42 14.79
CA ALA A 618 5.86 11.30 14.92
C ALA A 618 5.34 9.90 15.33
N ASP A 619 5.49 8.88 14.48
CA ASP A 619 5.05 7.50 14.73
C ASP A 619 6.26 6.57 14.77
N HIS A 620 6.21 5.49 15.55
CA HIS A 620 7.30 4.52 15.70
C HIS A 620 7.50 3.60 14.46
N ASN A 621 7.21 4.09 13.26
CA ASN A 621 7.45 3.41 11.98
C ASN A 621 8.40 4.18 11.05
N HIS A 622 8.99 5.28 11.54
CA HIS A 622 10.03 6.02 10.86
C HIS A 622 10.93 6.73 11.86
N TYR A 623 12.22 6.76 11.54
CA TYR A 623 13.23 7.49 12.28
C TYR A 623 14.10 8.30 11.33
N THR A 624 14.65 9.40 11.83
CA THR A 624 15.43 10.36 11.07
C THR A 624 16.67 10.78 11.80
N PHE A 625 17.72 11.03 11.07
CA PHE A 625 19.00 11.47 11.63
C PHE A 625 19.27 12.96 11.45
N TRP A 626 18.66 13.61 10.45
CA TRP A 626 18.97 14.99 10.07
C TRP A 626 18.91 16.02 11.23
N ASN A 627 18.05 15.81 12.20
CA ASN A 627 17.94 16.64 13.41
C ASN A 627 18.86 16.18 14.56
N ASN A 628 19.60 15.11 14.38
CA ASN A 628 20.55 14.54 15.34
C ASN A 628 21.98 14.50 14.80
N VAL A 629 22.30 15.34 13.81
CA VAL A 629 23.62 15.41 13.18
C VAL A 629 24.71 15.80 14.19
N ASP A 630 24.36 16.48 15.28
CA ASP A 630 25.27 16.83 16.37
C ASP A 630 25.75 15.62 17.18
N ASP A 631 25.09 14.47 17.09
CA ASP A 631 25.55 13.22 17.66
C ASP A 631 26.51 12.50 16.69
N ASN A 632 27.78 12.99 16.65
CA ASN A 632 28.77 12.42 15.76
C ASN A 632 29.29 11.05 16.21
N TRP A 633 29.10 10.68 17.48
CA TRP A 633 29.38 9.34 17.95
C TRP A 633 28.39 8.33 17.38
N LEU A 634 27.11 8.59 17.50
CA LEU A 634 26.06 7.76 16.87
C LEU A 634 26.28 7.66 15.36
N ALA A 635 26.63 8.78 14.70
CA ALA A 635 26.97 8.80 13.30
C ALA A 635 28.11 7.83 12.97
N ALA A 636 29.22 7.91 13.73
CA ALA A 636 30.36 7.03 13.57
C ALA A 636 30.01 5.57 13.85
N PHE A 637 29.30 5.29 14.94
CA PHE A 637 28.86 3.95 15.34
C PHE A 637 28.01 3.29 14.26
N LEU A 638 27.10 4.04 13.60
CA LEU A 638 26.27 3.53 12.52
C LEU A 638 26.96 3.60 11.13
N GLY A 639 28.24 3.98 11.08
CA GLY A 639 29.04 4.05 9.85
C GLY A 639 28.77 5.27 8.96
N VAL A 640 28.16 6.35 9.49
CA VAL A 640 28.01 7.62 8.78
C VAL A 640 29.32 8.39 8.82
N LYS A 641 30.08 8.23 7.75
CA LYS A 641 31.42 8.83 7.59
C LYS A 641 31.32 10.25 7.05
N TYR A 642 30.37 10.53 6.20
CA TYR A 642 30.23 11.82 5.55
C TYR A 642 28.88 12.47 5.80
N ILE A 643 28.93 13.79 6.09
CA ILE A 643 27.74 14.64 6.18
C ILE A 643 27.77 15.64 5.02
N LEU A 644 26.64 15.74 4.29
CA LEU A 644 26.44 16.77 3.29
C LEU A 644 25.69 17.94 3.93
N SER A 645 26.29 19.14 3.85
CA SER A 645 25.72 20.37 4.42
C SER A 645 25.29 21.33 3.31
N GLY A 646 24.06 21.85 3.46
CA GLY A 646 23.47 22.81 2.50
C GLY A 646 23.74 24.26 2.80
N ASN A 647 23.78 24.65 4.05
CA ASN A 647 23.91 26.04 4.51
C ASN A 647 24.77 26.14 5.76
N GLY A 648 25.23 25.02 6.29
CA GLY A 648 25.77 24.96 7.62
C GLY A 648 27.27 24.92 7.64
N GLU A 649 27.73 25.38 8.71
CA GLU A 649 29.06 25.09 9.22
C GLU A 649 28.78 24.06 10.35
N PRO A 650 28.78 22.74 10.05
CA PRO A 650 28.75 21.74 11.11
C PRO A 650 29.84 22.06 12.12
N ASP A 651 29.64 21.68 13.38
CA ASP A 651 30.65 21.89 14.41
C ASP A 651 31.99 21.29 13.95
N GLU A 652 33.00 22.12 13.71
CA GLU A 652 34.32 21.70 13.22
C GLU A 652 35.04 20.75 14.22
N THR A 653 34.61 20.71 15.47
CA THR A 653 35.12 19.75 16.46
C THR A 653 34.61 18.35 16.26
N LYS A 654 33.48 18.22 15.53
CA LYS A 654 32.80 16.95 15.23
C LYS A 654 32.95 16.51 13.79
N TYR A 655 32.96 17.48 12.86
CA TYR A 655 33.01 17.23 11.42
C TYR A 655 34.02 18.16 10.72
N LYS A 656 34.97 17.60 10.01
CA LYS A 656 35.98 18.34 9.28
C LYS A 656 35.57 18.57 7.85
N LEU A 657 35.61 19.81 7.37
CA LEU A 657 35.38 20.12 5.97
C LEU A 657 36.39 19.39 5.07
N LEU A 658 35.89 18.59 4.14
CA LEU A 658 36.67 17.83 3.17
C LEU A 658 36.75 18.54 1.85
N ASP A 659 35.61 18.99 1.30
CA ASP A 659 35.53 19.69 0.01
C ASP A 659 34.19 20.41 -0.14
N GLN A 660 34.06 21.23 -1.20
CA GLN A 660 32.82 21.86 -1.62
C GLN A 660 32.54 21.47 -3.07
N VAL A 661 31.40 20.90 -3.36
CA VAL A 661 30.94 20.49 -4.68
C VAL A 661 29.62 21.19 -5.00
N GLY A 662 29.66 22.12 -5.97
CA GLY A 662 28.51 22.99 -6.26
C GLY A 662 28.14 23.87 -5.08
N SER A 663 26.89 23.77 -4.62
CA SER A 663 26.38 24.48 -3.44
C SER A 663 26.44 23.65 -2.14
N LEU A 664 26.96 22.44 -2.18
CA LEU A 664 27.03 21.54 -1.03
C LEU A 664 28.46 21.44 -0.50
N TYR A 665 28.57 21.36 0.83
CA TYR A 665 29.79 21.12 1.55
C TYR A 665 29.83 19.65 2.01
N ILE A 666 30.96 18.99 1.80
CA ILE A 666 31.23 17.62 2.23
C ILE A 666 32.06 17.67 3.49
N HIS A 667 31.54 17.14 4.57
CA HIS A 667 32.26 17.03 5.85
C HIS A 667 32.51 15.57 6.18
N GLU A 668 33.68 15.28 6.73
CA GLU A 668 34.06 13.95 7.23
C GLU A 668 33.97 13.95 8.76
N ASN A 669 33.41 12.90 9.35
CA ASN A 669 33.37 12.72 10.79
C ASN A 669 34.79 12.65 11.35
N VAL A 670 35.06 13.34 12.46
CA VAL A 670 36.39 13.31 13.13
C VAL A 670 36.65 11.98 13.83
N LEU A 671 35.59 11.25 14.17
CA LEU A 671 35.66 9.91 14.71
C LEU A 671 35.76 8.88 13.56
N ASP A 672 36.42 7.75 13.86
CA ASP A 672 36.51 6.66 12.87
C ASP A 672 35.15 5.99 12.69
N ALA A 673 34.47 6.39 11.62
CA ALA A 673 33.14 5.89 11.29
C ALA A 673 33.23 4.59 10.49
N GLN A 674 32.86 3.49 11.12
CA GLN A 674 32.92 2.16 10.53
C GLN A 674 31.53 1.52 10.44
N THR A 675 31.33 0.68 9.45
CA THR A 675 30.12 -0.13 9.30
C THR A 675 30.19 -1.49 9.98
N ALA A 676 31.29 -1.73 10.71
CA ALA A 676 31.49 -2.90 11.54
C ALA A 676 32.48 -2.60 12.67
N HIS A 677 32.28 -3.23 13.82
CA HIS A 677 33.09 -3.04 15.03
C HIS A 677 33.59 -4.37 15.56
N PHE A 678 34.71 -4.36 16.31
CA PHE A 678 35.27 -5.52 16.95
C PHE A 678 35.22 -5.35 18.49
N TYR A 679 34.81 -6.38 19.19
CA TYR A 679 34.72 -6.40 20.67
C TYR A 679 35.36 -7.64 21.25
N THR A 680 36.01 -7.48 22.39
CA THR A 680 36.58 -8.59 23.19
C THR A 680 35.69 -8.94 24.38
N GLN A 681 34.65 -8.15 24.65
CA GLN A 681 33.72 -8.32 25.77
C GLN A 681 32.27 -8.35 25.28
N ASP A 682 31.44 -9.06 26.02
CA ASP A 682 29.99 -9.12 25.81
C ASP A 682 29.21 -8.80 27.10
N ILE A 683 28.01 -8.28 26.90
CA ILE A 683 26.97 -8.16 27.94
C ILE A 683 25.68 -8.81 27.46
N SER A 684 24.76 -9.09 28.37
CA SER A 684 23.44 -9.59 27.92
C SER A 684 22.59 -8.49 27.31
N GLU A 685 21.74 -8.83 26.35
CA GLU A 685 20.73 -7.90 25.80
C GLU A 685 19.79 -7.37 26.89
N GLU A 686 19.49 -8.18 27.91
CA GLU A 686 18.65 -7.76 29.04
C GLU A 686 19.34 -6.68 29.87
N SER A 687 20.63 -6.82 30.15
CA SER A 687 21.42 -5.78 30.77
C SER A 687 21.44 -4.49 29.96
N LEU A 688 21.65 -4.57 28.63
CA LEU A 688 21.59 -3.39 27.79
C LEU A 688 20.21 -2.71 27.86
N LYS A 689 19.10 -3.47 27.80
CA LYS A 689 17.73 -2.92 27.85
C LYS A 689 17.39 -2.26 29.19
N GLU A 690 17.90 -2.82 30.29
CA GLU A 690 17.62 -2.31 31.65
C GLU A 690 18.49 -1.11 32.01
N LEU A 691 19.73 -1.09 31.56
CA LEU A 691 20.75 -0.11 32.01
C LEU A 691 20.94 1.06 31.01
N CYS A 692 20.55 0.91 29.74
CA CYS A 692 20.79 1.92 28.72
C CYS A 692 20.01 3.22 28.99
N THR A 693 20.73 4.32 29.07
CA THR A 693 20.23 5.68 29.25
C THR A 693 20.91 6.62 28.26
N GLU A 694 20.39 7.82 28.08
CA GLU A 694 21.02 8.84 27.24
C GLU A 694 22.46 9.19 27.69
N GLU A 695 22.75 9.04 29.00
CA GLU A 695 24.06 9.42 29.60
C GLU A 695 25.14 8.34 29.44
N ASN A 696 24.74 7.05 29.35
CA ASN A 696 25.71 5.93 29.36
C ASN A 696 25.67 5.03 28.10
N ARG A 697 24.78 5.30 27.16
CA ARG A 697 24.61 4.48 25.93
C ARG A 697 25.87 4.38 25.08
N GLU A 698 26.64 5.48 24.98
CA GLU A 698 27.90 5.49 24.25
C GLU A 698 28.97 4.58 24.92
N GLU A 699 29.02 4.56 26.24
CA GLU A 699 29.89 3.68 26.99
C GLU A 699 29.44 2.22 26.83
N LEU A 700 28.13 1.92 27.01
CA LEU A 700 27.61 0.55 26.90
C LEU A 700 27.84 -0.04 25.50
N LEU A 701 27.49 0.70 24.45
CA LEU A 701 27.62 0.26 23.06
C LEU A 701 29.07 0.33 22.52
N GLY A 702 29.92 1.14 23.11
CA GLY A 702 31.32 1.30 22.70
C GLY A 702 32.27 0.30 23.33
N GLU A 703 31.97 -0.21 24.52
CA GLU A 703 32.91 -1.04 25.30
C GLU A 703 32.58 -2.54 25.22
N ALA A 704 31.34 -2.94 24.97
CA ALA A 704 30.96 -4.35 24.89
C ALA A 704 29.80 -4.55 23.91
N ILE A 705 29.75 -5.72 23.23
CA ILE A 705 28.63 -6.11 22.41
C ILE A 705 27.52 -6.73 23.27
N ALA A 706 26.27 -6.35 23.03
CA ALA A 706 25.13 -6.99 23.67
C ALA A 706 24.66 -8.23 22.88
N LEU A 707 24.64 -9.39 23.55
CA LEU A 707 24.24 -10.69 22.98
C LEU A 707 23.08 -11.29 23.78
N GLU A 708 22.29 -12.17 23.16
CA GLU A 708 21.14 -12.82 23.81
C GLU A 708 21.56 -13.63 25.04
N ASP A 709 22.64 -14.39 24.95
CA ASP A 709 23.21 -15.20 26.02
C ASP A 709 24.50 -14.57 26.61
N GLY A 710 24.64 -13.25 26.55
CA GLY A 710 25.80 -12.52 27.02
C GLY A 710 25.89 -12.42 28.55
N THR A 711 26.97 -11.79 29.04
CA THR A 711 27.27 -11.63 30.45
C THR A 711 26.29 -10.65 31.13
N GLU A 712 25.62 -11.09 32.19
CA GLU A 712 24.75 -10.24 32.99
C GLU A 712 25.57 -9.26 33.80
N ILE A 713 25.21 -7.96 33.77
CA ILE A 713 25.78 -6.90 34.60
C ILE A 713 24.67 -6.18 35.36
N GLY A 714 24.95 -5.75 36.58
CA GLY A 714 23.98 -5.05 37.41
C GLY A 714 24.09 -3.52 37.35
N ASP A 715 25.21 -2.99 36.87
CA ASP A 715 25.48 -1.55 36.76
C ASP A 715 26.38 -1.29 35.54
N ALA A 716 26.15 -0.22 34.82
CA ALA A 716 26.95 0.14 33.63
C ALA A 716 28.46 0.30 33.93
N SER A 717 28.82 0.75 35.12
CA SER A 717 30.23 0.88 35.53
C SER A 717 30.97 -0.46 35.66
N GLU A 718 30.26 -1.60 35.71
CA GLU A 718 30.86 -2.92 35.74
C GLU A 718 31.58 -3.23 34.43
N ILE A 719 31.17 -2.66 33.29
CA ILE A 719 31.83 -2.85 31.99
C ILE A 719 33.31 -2.52 32.05
N GLN A 720 33.68 -1.42 32.69
CA GLN A 720 35.08 -1.01 32.82
C GLN A 720 35.92 -2.01 33.66
N THR A 721 35.26 -2.80 34.50
CA THR A 721 35.92 -3.83 35.33
C THR A 721 36.00 -5.18 34.61
N LEU A 722 35.24 -5.38 33.56
CA LEU A 722 35.23 -6.63 32.77
C LEU A 722 36.42 -6.72 31.82
N LYS A 723 37.04 -5.58 31.43
CA LYS A 723 38.08 -5.51 30.40
C LYS A 723 39.48 -5.43 31.03
N PRO A 724 40.28 -6.49 31.09
CA PRO A 724 41.70 -6.40 31.42
C PRO A 724 42.46 -5.52 30.41
N GLU A 725 43.48 -4.80 30.87
CA GLU A 725 44.33 -3.92 30.04
C GLU A 725 44.90 -4.59 28.77
N GLU A 726 45.16 -5.91 28.83
CA GLU A 726 45.60 -6.71 27.68
C GLU A 726 44.50 -6.87 26.58
N GLN A 727 43.27 -7.04 26.99
CA GLN A 727 42.11 -7.15 26.05
C GLN A 727 41.71 -5.80 25.46
N GLU A 728 41.78 -4.72 26.22
CA GLU A 728 41.59 -3.36 25.71
C GLU A 728 42.64 -3.01 24.66
N THR A 729 43.90 -3.38 24.87
CA THR A 729 44.99 -3.20 23.90
C THR A 729 44.75 -4.04 22.64
N ALA A 730 44.32 -5.30 22.79
CA ALA A 730 44.02 -6.18 21.67
C ALA A 730 42.84 -5.66 20.85
N GLU A 731 41.80 -5.17 21.49
CA GLU A 731 40.65 -4.61 20.81
C GLU A 731 41.01 -3.35 20.01
N GLN A 732 41.78 -2.43 20.56
CA GLN A 732 42.26 -1.21 19.90
C GLN A 732 43.12 -1.50 18.66
N ASN A 733 43.82 -2.63 18.64
CA ASN A 733 44.65 -3.07 17.51
C ASN A 733 43.89 -3.96 16.50
N SER A 734 42.68 -4.38 16.86
CA SER A 734 41.83 -5.19 15.99
C SER A 734 40.97 -4.30 15.06
N SER A 735 40.58 -4.82 13.92
CA SER A 735 39.75 -4.07 12.97
C SER A 735 38.85 -4.97 12.12
N VAL A 736 37.68 -4.48 11.82
CA VAL A 736 36.76 -5.11 10.84
C VAL A 736 36.50 -4.12 9.70
N THR A 737 36.76 -4.51 8.49
CA THR A 737 36.56 -3.65 7.30
C THR A 737 35.63 -4.35 6.34
N LEU A 738 34.57 -3.67 5.92
CA LEU A 738 33.65 -4.13 4.88
C LEU A 738 33.92 -3.37 3.59
N ASP A 739 33.89 -4.12 2.47
CA ASP A 739 33.99 -3.56 1.13
C ASP A 739 32.64 -3.00 0.67
N ALA A 740 32.65 -1.92 -0.10
CA ALA A 740 31.43 -1.40 -0.70
C ALA A 740 30.79 -2.45 -1.63
N PRO A 741 29.56 -2.94 -1.32
CA PRO A 741 28.94 -3.98 -2.10
C PRO A 741 28.56 -3.49 -3.50
N GLN A 742 28.83 -4.31 -4.53
CA GLN A 742 28.32 -4.08 -5.89
C GLN A 742 26.85 -4.50 -6.01
N LYS A 743 26.45 -5.50 -5.23
CA LYS A 743 25.06 -5.92 -5.01
C LYS A 743 24.83 -6.01 -3.51
N ASP A 744 23.87 -5.30 -3.03
CA ASP A 744 23.59 -5.19 -1.59
C ASP A 744 23.28 -6.52 -0.87
N SER A 745 23.03 -7.59 -1.60
CA SER A 745 22.89 -8.94 -1.06
C SER A 745 24.21 -9.70 -0.87
N VAL A 746 25.37 -9.10 -1.19
CA VAL A 746 26.69 -9.74 -1.06
C VAL A 746 27.69 -8.71 -0.53
N VAL A 747 28.15 -8.88 0.68
CA VAL A 747 29.13 -8.01 1.34
C VAL A 747 30.37 -8.83 1.66
N THR A 748 31.52 -8.38 1.17
CA THR A 748 32.85 -8.92 1.49
C THR A 748 33.55 -8.03 2.48
N GLY A 749 34.54 -8.58 3.15
CA GLY A 749 35.35 -7.82 4.09
C GLY A 749 36.48 -8.64 4.67
N SER A 750 37.23 -8.03 5.59
CA SER A 750 38.31 -8.66 6.34
C SER A 750 38.24 -8.29 7.81
N VAL A 751 38.75 -9.17 8.64
CA VAL A 751 38.93 -8.97 10.08
C VAL A 751 40.41 -9.20 10.41
N HIS A 752 40.99 -8.29 11.14
CA HIS A 752 42.25 -8.46 11.86
C HIS A 752 41.93 -8.49 13.34
N ALA A 753 42.14 -9.63 13.99
CA ALA A 753 41.84 -9.85 15.41
C ALA A 753 43.10 -10.21 16.18
N GLU A 754 43.51 -9.37 17.12
CA GLU A 754 44.65 -9.62 18.04
C GLU A 754 44.31 -10.59 19.18
N ALA A 755 43.01 -10.88 19.39
CA ALA A 755 42.46 -11.85 20.33
C ALA A 755 41.13 -12.42 19.81
N ASP A 756 40.68 -13.53 20.38
CA ASP A 756 39.35 -14.04 20.19
C ASP A 756 38.33 -12.98 20.62
N GLY A 757 37.27 -12.78 19.84
CA GLY A 757 36.26 -11.75 20.14
C GLY A 757 35.06 -11.83 19.21
N TYR A 758 34.37 -10.72 19.05
CA TYR A 758 33.15 -10.61 18.28
C TYR A 758 33.25 -9.50 17.22
N ALA A 759 32.76 -9.78 16.01
CA ALA A 759 32.54 -8.77 15.01
C ALA A 759 31.05 -8.41 14.95
N LEU A 760 30.74 -7.13 15.12
CA LEU A 760 29.41 -6.55 14.99
C LEU A 760 29.33 -5.82 13.64
N PHE A 761 28.34 -6.16 12.81
CA PHE A 761 28.12 -5.53 11.53
C PHE A 761 26.90 -4.62 11.61
N MET A 762 27.01 -3.34 11.28
CA MET A 762 25.89 -2.39 11.25
C MET A 762 24.92 -2.71 10.11
N ILE A 763 24.49 -3.96 10.03
CA ILE A 763 23.52 -4.53 9.09
C ILE A 763 22.38 -5.14 9.92
N PRO A 764 21.12 -4.77 9.65
CA PRO A 764 19.98 -5.29 10.41
C PRO A 764 19.93 -6.81 10.48
N TYR A 765 19.74 -7.36 11.69
CA TYR A 765 19.59 -8.78 11.87
C TYR A 765 18.33 -9.30 11.19
N GLU A 766 18.51 -10.23 10.24
CA GLU A 766 17.43 -10.96 9.58
C GLU A 766 17.92 -12.36 9.20
N LYS A 767 17.07 -13.38 9.39
CA LYS A 767 17.36 -14.80 9.13
C LYS A 767 17.79 -15.13 7.68
N GLY A 768 17.66 -14.19 6.77
CA GLY A 768 18.10 -14.34 5.37
C GLY A 768 19.60 -14.23 5.16
N TRP A 769 20.31 -13.65 6.11
CA TRP A 769 21.76 -13.54 6.06
C TRP A 769 22.48 -14.86 6.41
N SER A 770 23.61 -15.08 5.78
CA SER A 770 24.55 -16.17 6.07
C SER A 770 25.97 -15.65 5.98
N LEU A 771 26.85 -16.17 6.83
CA LEU A 771 28.23 -15.78 6.94
C LEU A 771 29.16 -16.94 6.63
N THR A 772 30.28 -16.66 5.94
CA THR A 772 31.45 -17.53 5.90
C THR A 772 32.69 -16.76 6.34
N ILE A 773 33.53 -17.39 7.14
CA ILE A 773 34.85 -16.91 7.55
C ILE A 773 35.87 -17.83 6.90
N ASP A 774 36.81 -17.31 6.10
CA ASP A 774 37.79 -18.03 5.32
C ASP A 774 37.21 -19.14 4.42
N GLY A 775 35.97 -18.94 3.97
CA GLY A 775 35.23 -19.87 3.13
C GLY A 775 34.47 -20.97 3.88
N GLU A 776 34.63 -21.07 5.21
CA GLU A 776 33.89 -21.99 6.06
C GLU A 776 32.67 -21.31 6.66
N LYS A 777 31.55 -22.03 6.80
CA LYS A 777 30.30 -21.50 7.32
C LYS A 777 30.45 -21.16 8.80
N ALA A 778 30.14 -19.92 9.19
CA ALA A 778 30.10 -19.43 10.55
C ALA A 778 28.66 -19.13 10.99
N GLU A 779 28.41 -19.14 12.29
CA GLU A 779 27.16 -18.79 12.90
C GLU A 779 26.98 -17.27 12.95
N LEU A 780 25.77 -16.78 12.67
CA LEU A 780 25.38 -15.39 12.85
C LEU A 780 24.59 -15.25 14.15
N LEU A 781 25.06 -14.36 14.99
CA LEU A 781 24.43 -13.95 16.25
C LEU A 781 23.63 -12.66 16.02
N ARG A 782 22.74 -12.34 16.94
CA ARG A 782 22.12 -11.02 17.05
C ARG A 782 22.93 -10.20 18.05
N GLY A 783 23.52 -9.10 17.57
CA GLY A 783 24.28 -8.16 18.38
C GLY A 783 23.56 -6.83 18.57
N ASP A 784 23.73 -6.21 19.74
CA ASP A 784 23.13 -4.94 20.11
C ASP A 784 21.64 -4.86 19.76
N ILE A 785 20.90 -5.95 20.04
CA ILE A 785 19.46 -6.07 19.76
C ILE A 785 19.13 -6.05 18.26
N GLY A 786 19.79 -5.20 17.49
CA GLY A 786 19.39 -4.81 16.13
C GLY A 786 20.17 -5.40 14.97
N PHE A 787 21.39 -5.88 15.20
CA PHE A 787 22.38 -6.06 14.15
C PHE A 787 22.93 -7.46 14.03
N LEU A 788 23.63 -7.74 12.91
CA LEU A 788 24.35 -9.01 12.70
C LEU A 788 25.65 -9.00 13.51
N ALA A 789 25.97 -10.14 14.12
CA ALA A 789 27.24 -10.35 14.82
C ALA A 789 27.77 -11.78 14.58
N CYS A 790 29.03 -12.01 14.88
CA CYS A 790 29.62 -13.34 14.90
C CYS A 790 30.82 -13.40 15.82
N GLU A 791 31.18 -14.62 16.30
CA GLU A 791 32.47 -14.88 16.93
C GLU A 791 33.57 -14.87 15.87
N VAL A 792 34.74 -14.33 16.22
CA VAL A 792 35.95 -14.29 15.39
C VAL A 792 37.12 -14.73 16.21
N PRO A 793 37.89 -15.78 15.78
CA PRO A 793 39.11 -16.16 16.46
C PRO A 793 40.24 -15.17 16.21
N GLU A 794 41.30 -15.23 17.04
CA GLU A 794 42.57 -14.48 16.80
C GLU A 794 43.13 -14.77 15.40
N GLY A 795 43.50 -13.73 14.64
CA GLY A 795 44.13 -13.84 13.34
C GLY A 795 43.58 -12.91 12.25
N ASP A 796 44.08 -13.10 11.04
CA ASP A 796 43.59 -12.40 9.85
C ASP A 796 42.58 -13.28 9.13
N HIS A 797 41.35 -12.78 8.96
CA HIS A 797 40.26 -13.54 8.38
C HIS A 797 39.58 -12.79 7.24
N THR A 798 39.09 -13.53 6.26
CA THR A 798 38.21 -13.01 5.21
C THR A 798 36.75 -13.36 5.53
N ILE A 799 35.83 -12.40 5.35
CA ILE A 799 34.42 -12.60 5.60
C ILE A 799 33.60 -12.41 4.32
N LEU A 800 32.55 -13.20 4.20
CA LEU A 800 31.55 -13.07 3.14
C LEU A 800 30.16 -13.23 3.76
N LEU A 801 29.39 -12.15 3.73
CA LEU A 801 27.97 -12.12 4.08
C LEU A 801 27.15 -12.23 2.80
N THR A 802 26.16 -13.13 2.78
CA THR A 802 25.23 -13.27 1.64
C THR A 802 23.79 -13.31 2.14
N PHE A 803 22.94 -12.52 1.48
CA PHE A 803 21.51 -12.45 1.78
C PHE A 803 20.68 -13.24 0.77
N GLU A 804 19.82 -14.09 1.28
CA GLU A 804 18.76 -14.75 0.52
C GLU A 804 17.43 -14.58 1.23
N ALA A 805 16.44 -13.97 0.56
CA ALA A 805 15.16 -13.68 1.20
C ALA A 805 14.51 -14.96 1.80
N PRO A 806 14.18 -14.98 3.09
CA PRO A 806 13.53 -16.10 3.74
C PRO A 806 12.26 -16.53 3.00
N GLY A 807 12.05 -17.83 2.90
CA GLY A 807 10.90 -18.37 2.17
C GLY A 807 11.03 -18.42 0.64
N LEU A 808 12.00 -17.74 0.01
CA LEU A 808 12.09 -17.65 -1.46
C LEU A 808 12.35 -19.02 -2.11
N LYS A 809 13.31 -19.81 -1.62
CA LYS A 809 13.57 -21.18 -2.13
C LYS A 809 12.37 -22.09 -1.96
N ALA A 810 11.82 -22.14 -0.75
CA ALA A 810 10.66 -22.97 -0.44
C ALA A 810 9.43 -22.52 -1.25
N GLY A 811 9.23 -21.20 -1.38
CA GLY A 811 8.17 -20.60 -2.19
C GLY A 811 8.32 -20.93 -3.68
N THR A 812 9.53 -20.89 -4.21
CA THR A 812 9.80 -21.25 -5.61
C THR A 812 9.48 -22.71 -5.88
N ILE A 813 9.98 -23.63 -5.06
CA ILE A 813 9.69 -25.07 -5.17
C ILE A 813 8.19 -25.32 -5.05
N GLY A 814 7.54 -24.72 -4.04
CA GLY A 814 6.11 -24.82 -3.84
C GLY A 814 5.30 -24.31 -5.03
N SER A 815 5.64 -23.13 -5.56
CA SER A 815 5.00 -22.58 -6.76
C SER A 815 5.10 -23.53 -7.95
N VAL A 816 6.27 -24.05 -8.25
CA VAL A 816 6.48 -24.99 -9.36
C VAL A 816 5.62 -26.25 -9.17
N LEU A 817 5.60 -26.83 -7.97
CA LEU A 817 4.77 -28.00 -7.67
C LEU A 817 3.28 -27.70 -7.87
N PHE A 818 2.79 -26.57 -7.40
CA PHE A 818 1.38 -26.19 -7.56
C PHE A 818 1.02 -25.89 -9.03
N TRP A 819 1.94 -25.31 -9.82
CA TRP A 819 1.75 -25.16 -11.27
C TRP A 819 1.68 -26.49 -11.99
N ILE A 820 2.52 -27.47 -11.63
CA ILE A 820 2.47 -28.85 -12.16
C ILE A 820 1.12 -29.51 -11.79
N LEU A 821 0.70 -29.43 -10.52
CA LEU A 821 -0.60 -29.96 -10.05
C LEU A 821 -1.77 -29.30 -10.79
N PHE A 822 -1.71 -27.98 -10.98
CA PHE A 822 -2.71 -27.26 -11.77
C PHE A 822 -2.78 -27.81 -13.20
N ALA A 823 -1.67 -27.92 -13.90
CA ALA A 823 -1.60 -28.42 -15.27
C ALA A 823 -2.14 -29.87 -15.36
N GLN A 824 -1.72 -30.77 -14.46
CA GLN A 824 -2.18 -32.14 -14.41
C GLN A 824 -3.70 -32.23 -14.14
N SER A 825 -4.23 -31.42 -13.20
CA SER A 825 -5.67 -31.38 -12.89
C SER A 825 -6.48 -30.99 -14.13
N ARG A 826 -6.00 -30.01 -14.92
CA ARG A 826 -6.67 -29.57 -16.15
C ARG A 826 -6.60 -30.60 -17.27
N LEU A 827 -5.44 -31.28 -17.44
CA LEU A 827 -5.30 -32.38 -18.40
C LEU A 827 -6.24 -33.55 -18.09
N LEU A 828 -6.35 -33.93 -16.81
CA LEU A 828 -7.28 -34.99 -16.37
C LEU A 828 -8.74 -34.64 -16.69
N ILE A 829 -9.16 -33.40 -16.43
CA ILE A 829 -10.50 -32.93 -16.77
C ILE A 829 -10.75 -32.97 -18.28
N ILE A 830 -9.77 -32.58 -19.10
CA ILE A 830 -9.88 -32.60 -20.58
C ILE A 830 -10.00 -34.06 -21.05
N ARG A 831 -9.17 -34.97 -20.55
CA ARG A 831 -9.22 -36.41 -20.88
C ARG A 831 -10.57 -37.01 -20.52
N LYS A 832 -11.07 -36.79 -19.31
CA LYS A 832 -12.37 -37.30 -18.84
C LYS A 832 -13.54 -36.77 -19.70
N ASN A 833 -13.47 -35.53 -20.17
CA ASN A 833 -14.48 -34.95 -21.05
C ASN A 833 -14.42 -35.54 -22.49
N LYS A 834 -13.22 -35.89 -23.01
CA LYS A 834 -13.08 -36.58 -24.31
C LYS A 834 -13.64 -38.00 -24.26
N THR A 835 -13.31 -38.76 -23.20
CA THR A 835 -13.80 -40.15 -23.01
C THR A 835 -15.34 -40.20 -22.86
N ARG A 836 -15.94 -39.26 -22.15
CA ARG A 836 -17.41 -39.15 -22.05
C ARG A 836 -18.07 -38.80 -23.37
N LYS A 837 -17.44 -38.00 -24.25
CA LYS A 837 -17.95 -37.69 -25.60
C LYS A 837 -17.82 -38.89 -26.54
N SER A 838 -16.77 -39.68 -26.43
CA SER A 838 -16.59 -40.89 -27.25
C SER A 838 -17.44 -42.08 -26.77
N ALA A 839 -17.87 -42.12 -25.52
CA ALA A 839 -18.77 -43.16 -24.96
C ALA A 839 -20.24 -42.83 -25.09
N GLY A 840 -20.61 -41.61 -25.47
CA GLY A 840 -21.97 -41.13 -25.74
C GLY A 840 -22.26 -40.89 -27.22
N ALA A 841 -21.30 -41.15 -28.11
CA ALA A 841 -21.47 -41.26 -29.59
C ALA A 841 -21.46 -42.72 -29.98
#